data_d81b7611452892e5836598c9cb7faa44
#
_entry.id   d81b7611452892e5836598c9cb7faa44
#
_cell.length_a   1.000
_cell.length_b   1.000
_cell.length_c   1.000
_cell.angle_alpha   90.00
_cell.angle_beta   90.00
_cell.angle_gamma   90.00
#
_symmetry.space_group_name_H-M   'P 1'
#
loop_
_entity.id
_entity.type
_entity.pdbx_description
1 polymer ?
#
loop_
_entity_poly.entity_id
_entity_poly.type
_entity_poly.pdbx_seq_one_letter_code
_entity_poly.pdbx_strand_id
1 'polypeptide(L)'
;MDAVRETENEKTFEIYFGGTYTECWSEDYSLAIRYSSRRSVTARRVDGVWRAIGGDAELCAELESASCPAAMREYFDAAATVYAAARDCVERGLPLERLRECLPVQKSAYAAAELMRLLMDDCGLKLKAALEICAECCEDCRMADADEKELLPYQPRTAHIVSVLRDVSSKQLTAVHDARSIRFRCPVGAVRSGEELRLSFRLASGKINSAALVLYGDDLDLEYAMESSGELYSAYIAPQSPAALWYCFHLDTDEGERWLCPDGSGYYGRLYSERRSGFRLTVFCRDFETPAWFRRSVMYQIFPDRFAFSDDDTASRGIEYHKSLGQTPELHKSLDEPVRYWPREFETSYSPDDFYGGTLRGIESKLPYLKELGVTCLYLNPIVEARSNHRYDSSDYLKVDPILGTNEDFTHLCVTARGMGIRIMLDGVYSHTGADSVYFNRYGAYPDTGACQGTQSPYYSWYDFRHFPDDYRCWWGFKDLPEVNERNGAWQDFVVSGEDSVVKTWLRRGASGWRLDVADELPDDTLALIRSAVKSVDPDAPVLGEVWEDAVIKESYGGRRNYALGYSLDSVMNYPFRAAALDFIHRRIDAFVLRDFLISQQMNYPAPMYYSLMNLLGTHDTDRIRTALATSTTIRGMSREDQLRLRFDDESLRLALRREKLCAVLQFAIPGVPSIYYGDEQGMCGVGDPFNRLPFREGDNELHDLYAQLANMRGANPALSTGDAVFMAYNADILLVLRYVRGGVDHFGASAENGAFLAVINRGAAQCFDVECPEEYDFGRLSGLADEFSAKIIKV
;
A
#
# COMPACT_ATOMS: atom_id res chain seq x y z
N MET A 1 30.14 -7.74 -16.32
CA MET A 1 31.58 -7.80 -15.98
C MET A 1 32.06 -6.73 -15.00
N ASP A 2 31.15 -5.95 -14.42
CA ASP A 2 31.52 -4.88 -13.44
C ASP A 2 31.64 -5.32 -11.98
N ALA A 3 31.51 -6.61 -11.68
CA ALA A 3 31.62 -7.14 -10.31
C ALA A 3 33.07 -7.39 -9.83
N VAL A 4 34.07 -7.12 -10.66
CA VAL A 4 35.50 -7.33 -10.32
C VAL A 4 36.20 -5.98 -10.27
N ARG A 5 36.07 -5.24 -9.15
CA ARG A 5 36.84 -4.01 -8.90
C ARG A 5 38.25 -4.39 -8.40
N GLU A 6 39.23 -3.82 -9.07
CA GLU A 6 40.66 -3.95 -8.71
C GLU A 6 40.99 -3.15 -7.44
N THR A 7 41.64 -3.84 -6.49
CA THR A 7 42.63 -3.20 -5.60
C THR A 7 44.01 -3.70 -6.03
N GLU A 8 44.90 -2.75 -6.33
CA GLU A 8 46.25 -3.06 -6.83
C GLU A 8 47.03 -4.00 -5.88
N ASN A 9 47.60 -5.07 -6.48
CA ASN A 9 48.61 -5.99 -5.99
C ASN A 9 48.25 -7.26 -5.19
N GLU A 10 46.99 -7.56 -4.84
CA GLU A 10 46.65 -8.92 -4.34
C GLU A 10 45.29 -9.33 -4.92
N LYS A 11 45.20 -10.55 -5.51
CA LYS A 11 43.94 -11.04 -6.13
C LYS A 11 42.88 -11.21 -5.04
N THR A 12 41.96 -10.26 -4.94
CA THR A 12 40.82 -10.28 -4.03
C THR A 12 39.51 -10.28 -4.81
N PHE A 13 38.45 -10.87 -4.24
CA PHE A 13 37.12 -11.00 -4.85
C PHE A 13 36.05 -10.58 -3.83
N GLU A 14 35.04 -9.88 -4.30
CA GLU A 14 33.85 -9.60 -3.49
C GLU A 14 32.85 -10.76 -3.62
N ILE A 15 32.53 -11.41 -2.50
CA ILE A 15 31.55 -12.47 -2.40
C ILE A 15 30.31 -11.90 -1.70
N TYR A 16 29.15 -12.07 -2.32
CA TYR A 16 27.88 -11.50 -1.88
C TYR A 16 27.05 -12.53 -1.13
N PHE A 17 26.37 -12.05 -0.05
CA PHE A 17 25.51 -12.85 0.82
C PHE A 17 24.18 -12.17 1.06
N GLY A 18 23.13 -12.96 1.24
CA GLY A 18 21.80 -12.50 1.59
C GLY A 18 21.13 -11.69 0.50
N GLY A 19 20.22 -10.81 0.93
CA GLY A 19 19.45 -9.96 0.04
C GLY A 19 18.29 -10.69 -0.66
N THR A 20 17.71 -10.00 -1.63
CA THR A 20 16.66 -10.53 -2.49
C THR A 20 17.06 -10.37 -3.96
N TYR A 21 16.40 -11.11 -4.82
CA TYR A 21 16.58 -10.96 -6.27
C TYR A 21 15.23 -10.99 -6.97
N THR A 22 15.17 -10.37 -8.15
CA THR A 22 14.00 -10.37 -9.02
C THR A 22 14.42 -10.90 -10.40
N GLU A 23 13.67 -11.87 -10.91
CA GLU A 23 13.82 -12.37 -12.28
C GLU A 23 13.02 -11.49 -13.24
N CYS A 24 13.69 -10.97 -14.25
CA CYS A 24 13.07 -10.21 -15.33
C CYS A 24 13.27 -10.99 -16.62
N TRP A 25 12.23 -11.62 -17.13
CA TRP A 25 12.25 -12.35 -18.38
C TRP A 25 11.88 -11.41 -19.53
N SER A 26 12.70 -11.35 -20.57
CA SER A 26 12.38 -10.69 -21.83
C SER A 26 11.53 -11.60 -22.72
N GLU A 27 10.94 -11.05 -23.78
CA GLU A 27 10.11 -11.83 -24.72
C GLU A 27 10.88 -12.92 -25.45
N ASP A 28 12.16 -12.73 -25.68
CA ASP A 28 13.06 -13.75 -26.27
C ASP A 28 13.58 -14.76 -25.23
N TYR A 29 13.01 -14.75 -24.01
CA TYR A 29 13.38 -15.62 -22.89
C TYR A 29 14.83 -15.45 -22.41
N SER A 30 15.40 -14.26 -22.58
CA SER A 30 16.59 -13.89 -21.84
C SER A 30 16.20 -13.47 -20.41
N LEU A 31 16.98 -13.98 -19.45
CA LEU A 31 16.79 -13.72 -18.04
C LEU A 31 17.72 -12.59 -17.59
N ALA A 32 17.16 -11.53 -17.04
CA ALA A 32 17.91 -10.51 -16.31
C ALA A 32 17.62 -10.64 -14.82
N ILE A 33 18.64 -10.77 -13.99
CA ILE A 33 18.52 -10.85 -12.54
C ILE A 33 18.91 -9.53 -11.92
N ARG A 34 18.07 -9.05 -11.03
CA ARG A 34 18.33 -7.83 -10.25
C ARG A 34 18.43 -8.19 -8.78
N TYR A 35 19.50 -7.73 -8.16
CA TYR A 35 19.79 -8.00 -6.76
C TYR A 35 19.61 -6.76 -5.91
N SER A 36 19.15 -6.95 -4.67
CA SER A 36 19.00 -5.87 -3.68
C SER A 36 19.39 -6.34 -2.29
N SER A 37 19.81 -5.39 -1.46
CA SER A 37 20.12 -5.60 -0.02
C SER A 37 21.15 -6.70 0.26
N ARG A 38 22.09 -6.96 -0.67
CA ARG A 38 23.19 -7.91 -0.45
C ARG A 38 24.29 -7.31 0.43
N ARG A 39 24.83 -8.13 1.32
CA ARG A 39 26.06 -7.85 2.07
C ARG A 39 27.25 -8.47 1.31
N SER A 40 28.45 -7.92 1.42
CA SER A 40 29.61 -8.48 0.74
C SER A 40 30.79 -8.63 1.69
N VAL A 41 31.63 -9.62 1.42
CA VAL A 41 32.93 -9.79 2.05
C VAL A 41 34.01 -9.87 0.98
N THR A 42 35.19 -9.38 1.29
CA THR A 42 36.37 -9.49 0.41
C THR A 42 37.08 -10.82 0.68
N ALA A 43 37.12 -11.71 -0.31
CA ALA A 43 37.84 -12.98 -0.23
C ALA A 43 39.28 -12.83 -0.76
N ARG A 44 40.21 -13.39 -0.05
CA ARG A 44 41.63 -13.52 -0.48
C ARG A 44 42.17 -14.93 -0.17
N ARG A 45 43.00 -15.48 -1.05
CA ARG A 45 43.63 -16.76 -0.83
C ARG A 45 44.89 -16.60 0.03
N VAL A 46 44.89 -17.22 1.21
CA VAL A 46 46.02 -17.21 2.16
C VAL A 46 46.42 -18.67 2.47
N ASP A 47 47.65 -19.01 2.24
CA ASP A 47 48.17 -20.37 2.44
C ASP A 47 47.34 -21.48 1.76
N GLY A 48 46.82 -21.20 0.56
CA GLY A 48 45.99 -22.11 -0.23
C GLY A 48 44.51 -22.17 0.15
N VAL A 49 44.07 -21.46 1.16
CA VAL A 49 42.67 -21.41 1.70
C VAL A 49 42.06 -20.03 1.47
N TRP A 50 40.80 -19.98 1.12
CA TRP A 50 40.08 -18.69 1.03
C TRP A 50 39.77 -18.13 2.42
N ARG A 51 40.02 -16.82 2.63
CA ARG A 51 39.79 -16.08 3.85
C ARG A 51 38.97 -14.83 3.59
N ALA A 52 38.04 -14.54 4.47
CA ALA A 52 37.31 -13.27 4.48
C ALA A 52 38.16 -12.19 5.20
N ILE A 53 38.65 -11.19 4.43
CA ILE A 53 39.66 -10.23 4.92
C ILE A 53 39.10 -8.81 5.01
N GLY A 54 37.86 -8.55 4.57
CA GLY A 54 37.25 -7.21 4.56
C GLY A 54 35.82 -7.24 4.11
N GLY A 55 35.18 -6.06 4.10
CA GLY A 55 33.77 -5.91 3.79
C GLY A 55 32.92 -5.83 5.06
N ASP A 56 31.78 -6.53 5.08
CA ASP A 56 30.89 -6.58 6.27
C ASP A 56 31.58 -7.28 7.44
N ALA A 57 31.78 -6.54 8.54
CA ALA A 57 32.60 -7.01 9.67
C ALA A 57 31.97 -8.19 10.42
N GLU A 58 30.65 -8.21 10.56
CA GLU A 58 29.91 -9.28 11.25
C GLU A 58 29.97 -10.58 10.42
N LEU A 59 29.76 -10.47 9.12
CA LEU A 59 29.81 -11.59 8.18
C LEU A 59 31.24 -12.15 8.06
N CYS A 60 32.27 -11.31 8.06
CA CYS A 60 33.68 -11.75 8.11
C CYS A 60 33.96 -12.53 9.41
N ALA A 61 33.51 -12.05 10.56
CA ALA A 61 33.71 -12.73 11.85
C ALA A 61 32.97 -14.09 11.88
N GLU A 62 31.77 -14.17 11.31
CA GLU A 62 31.01 -15.43 11.19
C GLU A 62 31.73 -16.44 10.31
N LEU A 63 32.18 -16.03 9.11
CA LEU A 63 32.92 -16.90 8.16
C LEU A 63 34.22 -17.43 8.73
N GLU A 64 34.96 -16.66 9.51
CA GLU A 64 36.23 -17.07 10.13
C GLU A 64 36.04 -17.79 11.49
N SER A 65 34.79 -17.94 11.96
CA SER A 65 34.44 -18.64 13.19
C SER A 65 34.50 -20.16 13.00
N ALA A 66 34.90 -20.86 14.05
CA ALA A 66 34.82 -22.33 14.11
C ALA A 66 33.35 -22.84 14.13
N SER A 67 32.38 -21.98 14.40
CA SER A 67 30.94 -22.28 14.38
C SER A 67 30.25 -21.84 13.10
N CYS A 68 30.99 -21.44 12.05
CA CYS A 68 30.44 -21.09 10.76
C CYS A 68 29.58 -22.25 10.19
N PRO A 69 28.31 -21.98 9.75
CA PRO A 69 27.53 -23.02 9.08
C PRO A 69 28.24 -23.62 7.87
N ALA A 70 28.19 -24.94 7.75
CA ALA A 70 28.93 -25.64 6.69
C ALA A 70 28.54 -25.15 5.29
N ALA A 71 27.24 -25.01 5.01
CA ALA A 71 26.75 -24.52 3.72
C ALA A 71 27.23 -23.08 3.40
N MET A 72 27.28 -22.20 4.38
CA MET A 72 27.76 -20.83 4.22
C MET A 72 29.27 -20.81 3.89
N ARG A 73 30.07 -21.62 4.58
CA ARG A 73 31.51 -21.73 4.34
C ARG A 73 31.81 -22.35 2.98
N GLU A 74 31.12 -23.44 2.65
CA GLU A 74 31.28 -24.13 1.36
C GLU A 74 30.90 -23.24 0.18
N TYR A 75 29.79 -22.47 0.33
CA TYR A 75 29.41 -21.48 -0.66
C TYR A 75 30.51 -20.41 -0.85
N PHE A 76 31.04 -19.88 0.24
CA PHE A 76 32.10 -18.86 0.18
C PHE A 76 33.34 -19.38 -0.58
N ASP A 77 33.80 -20.56 -0.25
CA ASP A 77 34.98 -21.18 -0.90
C ASP A 77 34.70 -21.46 -2.39
N ALA A 78 33.50 -21.93 -2.71
CA ALA A 78 33.06 -22.21 -4.08
C ALA A 78 32.99 -20.94 -4.92
N ALA A 79 32.34 -19.90 -4.41
CA ALA A 79 32.20 -18.62 -5.10
C ALA A 79 33.55 -17.96 -5.36
N ALA A 80 34.42 -17.91 -4.36
CA ALA A 80 35.77 -17.36 -4.51
C ALA A 80 36.60 -18.11 -5.56
N THR A 81 36.45 -19.43 -5.64
CA THR A 81 37.13 -20.29 -6.64
C THR A 81 36.61 -20.01 -8.05
N VAL A 82 35.32 -19.93 -8.24
CA VAL A 82 34.67 -19.63 -9.53
C VAL A 82 35.08 -18.24 -10.04
N TYR A 83 35.04 -17.22 -9.16
CA TYR A 83 35.45 -15.87 -9.54
C TYR A 83 36.92 -15.76 -9.90
N ALA A 84 37.80 -16.45 -9.17
CA ALA A 84 39.23 -16.49 -9.48
C ALA A 84 39.50 -17.09 -10.87
N ALA A 85 38.81 -18.16 -11.22
CA ALA A 85 38.94 -18.83 -12.52
C ALA A 85 38.36 -17.99 -13.66
N ALA A 86 37.20 -17.37 -13.45
CA ALA A 86 36.58 -16.48 -14.45
C ALA A 86 37.50 -15.29 -14.77
N ARG A 87 38.11 -14.70 -13.74
CA ARG A 87 39.09 -13.61 -13.91
C ARG A 87 40.35 -14.09 -14.67
N ASP A 88 40.91 -15.24 -14.32
CA ASP A 88 42.06 -15.80 -15.03
C ASP A 88 41.73 -16.04 -16.52
N CYS A 89 40.52 -16.53 -16.82
CA CYS A 89 40.04 -16.71 -18.17
C CYS A 89 40.02 -15.38 -18.95
N VAL A 90 39.52 -14.31 -18.36
CA VAL A 90 39.50 -12.98 -18.95
C VAL A 90 40.89 -12.38 -19.12
N GLU A 91 41.76 -12.48 -18.10
CA GLU A 91 43.15 -12.01 -18.14
C GLU A 91 43.96 -12.70 -19.24
N ARG A 92 43.67 -13.97 -19.52
CA ARG A 92 44.28 -14.75 -20.62
C ARG A 92 43.65 -14.54 -21.99
N GLY A 93 42.59 -13.70 -22.06
CA GLY A 93 41.86 -13.41 -23.32
C GLY A 93 41.14 -14.66 -23.89
N LEU A 94 40.77 -15.61 -23.06
CA LEU A 94 40.05 -16.80 -23.45
C LEU A 94 38.52 -16.50 -23.48
N PRO A 95 37.78 -17.05 -24.48
CA PRO A 95 36.33 -17.01 -24.45
C PRO A 95 35.76 -17.89 -23.31
N LEU A 96 34.55 -17.60 -22.85
CA LEU A 96 33.93 -18.31 -21.70
C LEU A 96 33.76 -19.81 -21.94
N GLU A 97 33.59 -20.26 -23.17
CA GLU A 97 33.52 -21.66 -23.56
C GLU A 97 34.82 -22.42 -23.20
N ARG A 98 35.93 -21.71 -22.99
CA ARG A 98 37.22 -22.27 -22.56
C ARG A 98 37.51 -22.09 -21.07
N LEU A 99 36.53 -21.73 -20.28
CA LEU A 99 36.66 -21.51 -18.81
C LEU A 99 37.23 -22.77 -18.10
N ARG A 100 36.98 -23.95 -18.65
CA ARG A 100 37.51 -25.21 -18.16
C ARG A 100 39.05 -25.24 -18.07
N GLU A 101 39.74 -24.43 -18.87
CA GLU A 101 41.19 -24.31 -18.83
C GLU A 101 41.72 -23.51 -17.63
N CYS A 102 40.86 -22.71 -17.02
CA CYS A 102 41.18 -21.87 -15.86
C CYS A 102 40.58 -22.43 -14.56
N LEU A 103 39.45 -23.20 -14.65
CA LEU A 103 38.74 -23.76 -13.51
C LEU A 103 39.04 -25.26 -13.40
N PRO A 104 39.71 -25.73 -12.33
CA PRO A 104 39.81 -27.16 -12.05
C PRO A 104 38.40 -27.76 -11.91
N VAL A 105 38.24 -29.04 -12.26
CA VAL A 105 36.94 -29.72 -12.14
C VAL A 105 36.40 -29.59 -10.71
N GLN A 106 35.21 -28.98 -10.60
CA GLN A 106 34.56 -28.78 -9.34
C GLN A 106 33.70 -30.00 -8.97
N LYS A 107 33.69 -30.35 -7.67
CA LYS A 107 32.83 -31.39 -7.12
C LYS A 107 31.75 -30.84 -6.22
N SER A 108 31.84 -29.55 -5.86
CA SER A 108 30.87 -28.89 -5.03
C SER A 108 29.64 -28.47 -5.86
N ALA A 109 28.46 -28.84 -5.40
CA ALA A 109 27.20 -28.41 -5.97
C ALA A 109 27.01 -26.89 -5.88
N TYR A 110 27.53 -26.24 -4.85
CA TYR A 110 27.52 -24.78 -4.73
C TYR A 110 28.44 -24.11 -5.76
N ALA A 111 29.55 -24.74 -6.15
CA ALA A 111 30.40 -24.21 -7.22
C ALA A 111 29.70 -24.28 -8.58
N ALA A 112 28.97 -25.34 -8.88
CA ALA A 112 28.18 -25.44 -10.09
C ALA A 112 27.04 -24.41 -10.13
N ALA A 113 26.33 -24.24 -9.03
CA ALA A 113 25.26 -23.27 -8.92
C ALA A 113 25.76 -21.81 -9.03
N GLU A 114 26.90 -21.50 -8.40
CA GLU A 114 27.49 -20.16 -8.48
C GLU A 114 28.10 -19.89 -9.88
N LEU A 115 28.66 -20.90 -10.51
CA LEU A 115 29.12 -20.80 -11.90
C LEU A 115 27.95 -20.52 -12.84
N MET A 116 26.85 -21.23 -12.70
CA MET A 116 25.62 -20.95 -13.47
C MET A 116 25.11 -19.52 -13.23
N ARG A 117 25.10 -19.06 -11.96
CA ARG A 117 24.73 -17.70 -11.62
C ARG A 117 25.62 -16.69 -12.33
N LEU A 118 26.93 -16.86 -12.25
CA LEU A 118 27.91 -16.00 -12.93
C LEU A 118 27.67 -15.95 -14.45
N LEU A 119 27.51 -17.10 -15.08
CA LEU A 119 27.36 -17.21 -16.53
C LEU A 119 26.03 -16.60 -17.01
N MET A 120 24.93 -16.81 -16.29
CA MET A 120 23.61 -16.31 -16.65
C MET A 120 23.40 -14.87 -16.23
N ASP A 121 23.63 -14.55 -14.94
CA ASP A 121 23.26 -13.29 -14.37
C ASP A 121 24.30 -12.19 -14.64
N ASP A 122 25.59 -12.50 -14.58
CA ASP A 122 26.67 -11.52 -14.73
C ASP A 122 27.23 -11.47 -16.16
N CYS A 123 27.21 -12.60 -16.90
CA CYS A 123 27.69 -12.67 -18.28
C CYS A 123 26.59 -12.70 -19.34
N GLY A 124 25.31 -12.80 -18.95
CA GLY A 124 24.16 -12.73 -19.85
C GLY A 124 23.97 -13.92 -20.78
N LEU A 125 24.56 -15.09 -20.45
CA LEU A 125 24.39 -16.28 -21.27
C LEU A 125 23.00 -16.88 -21.10
N LYS A 126 22.45 -17.43 -22.18
CA LYS A 126 21.21 -18.21 -22.10
C LYS A 126 21.45 -19.52 -21.36
N LEU A 127 20.43 -20.03 -20.67
CA LEU A 127 20.51 -21.23 -19.83
C LEU A 127 21.23 -22.41 -20.51
N LYS A 128 20.91 -22.69 -21.77
CA LYS A 128 21.52 -23.80 -22.52
C LYS A 128 23.04 -23.63 -22.66
N ALA A 129 23.53 -22.47 -23.06
CA ALA A 129 24.95 -22.19 -23.21
C ALA A 129 25.68 -22.23 -21.86
N ALA A 130 25.06 -21.69 -20.81
CA ALA A 130 25.60 -21.75 -19.46
C ALA A 130 25.71 -23.19 -18.93
N LEU A 131 24.72 -24.06 -19.21
CA LEU A 131 24.74 -25.46 -18.86
C LEU A 131 25.85 -26.23 -19.58
N GLU A 132 26.08 -25.99 -20.86
CA GLU A 132 27.15 -26.62 -21.64
C GLU A 132 28.52 -26.32 -21.02
N ILE A 133 28.79 -25.05 -20.68
CA ILE A 133 30.04 -24.63 -20.01
C ILE A 133 30.13 -25.24 -18.60
N CYS A 134 29.05 -25.20 -17.83
CA CYS A 134 29.02 -25.76 -16.48
C CYS A 134 29.29 -27.25 -16.47
N ALA A 135 28.74 -28.02 -17.42
CA ALA A 135 28.95 -29.45 -17.54
C ALA A 135 30.43 -29.84 -17.81
N GLU A 136 31.17 -28.94 -18.50
CA GLU A 136 32.62 -29.15 -18.71
C GLU A 136 33.45 -28.84 -17.45
N CYS A 137 32.96 -27.96 -16.57
CA CYS A 137 33.68 -27.48 -15.40
C CYS A 137 33.37 -28.25 -14.11
N CYS A 138 32.25 -28.99 -14.06
CA CYS A 138 31.76 -29.67 -12.86
C CYS A 138 31.54 -31.16 -13.12
N GLU A 139 32.03 -32.04 -12.21
CA GLU A 139 32.02 -33.50 -12.38
C GLU A 139 30.62 -34.13 -12.30
N ASP A 140 29.70 -33.51 -11.53
CA ASP A 140 28.32 -33.93 -11.43
C ASP A 140 27.41 -32.71 -11.14
N CYS A 141 26.63 -32.31 -12.15
CA CYS A 141 25.66 -31.23 -11.99
C CYS A 141 24.34 -31.67 -11.30
N ARG A 142 24.26 -32.93 -10.82
CA ARG A 142 23.03 -33.50 -10.26
C ARG A 142 22.63 -32.99 -8.87
N MET A 143 23.42 -32.13 -8.25
CA MET A 143 23.05 -31.41 -7.02
C MET A 143 22.50 -32.29 -5.87
N ALA A 144 22.86 -33.59 -5.83
CA ALA A 144 22.31 -34.52 -4.84
C ALA A 144 22.68 -34.14 -3.39
N ASP A 145 23.81 -33.47 -3.21
CA ASP A 145 24.44 -33.18 -1.92
C ASP A 145 24.31 -31.72 -1.50
N ALA A 146 23.66 -30.84 -2.28
CA ALA A 146 23.44 -29.45 -1.90
C ALA A 146 22.11 -29.29 -1.16
N ASP A 147 22.13 -28.76 0.05
CA ASP A 147 20.92 -28.40 0.76
C ASP A 147 20.49 -26.95 0.41
N GLU A 148 19.50 -26.84 -0.48
CA GLU A 148 18.88 -25.57 -0.86
C GLU A 148 18.37 -24.80 0.36
N LYS A 149 17.83 -25.49 1.37
CA LYS A 149 17.27 -24.87 2.56
C LYS A 149 18.36 -24.30 3.46
N GLU A 150 19.50 -24.94 3.55
CA GLU A 150 20.64 -24.45 4.31
C GLU A 150 21.31 -23.24 3.63
N LEU A 151 21.32 -23.20 2.28
CA LEU A 151 21.88 -22.09 1.52
C LEU A 151 20.95 -20.87 1.41
N LEU A 152 19.63 -21.08 1.44
CA LEU A 152 18.62 -20.03 1.23
C LEU A 152 18.81 -18.77 2.10
N PRO A 153 19.15 -18.87 3.40
CA PRO A 153 19.38 -17.70 4.23
C PRO A 153 20.60 -16.86 3.82
N TYR A 154 21.58 -17.47 3.17
CA TYR A 154 22.86 -16.85 2.85
C TYR A 154 22.95 -16.38 1.41
N GLN A 155 22.35 -17.12 0.45
CA GLN A 155 22.37 -16.79 -0.97
C GLN A 155 21.10 -17.29 -1.68
N PRO A 156 19.99 -16.53 -1.62
CA PRO A 156 18.71 -16.96 -2.18
C PRO A 156 18.74 -17.29 -3.67
N ARG A 157 19.50 -16.55 -4.48
CA ARG A 157 19.59 -16.76 -5.92
C ARG A 157 20.35 -18.06 -6.25
N THR A 158 21.50 -18.29 -5.59
CA THR A 158 22.27 -19.53 -5.80
C THR A 158 21.50 -20.74 -5.28
N ALA A 159 20.76 -20.61 -4.16
CA ALA A 159 19.84 -21.65 -3.67
C ALA A 159 18.75 -21.98 -4.71
N HIS A 160 18.19 -20.97 -5.35
CA HIS A 160 17.24 -21.17 -6.45
C HIS A 160 17.90 -21.88 -7.65
N ILE A 161 19.11 -21.51 -8.03
CA ILE A 161 19.83 -22.18 -9.11
C ILE A 161 20.14 -23.66 -8.75
N VAL A 162 20.47 -23.96 -7.49
CA VAL A 162 20.59 -25.36 -7.01
C VAL A 162 19.29 -26.12 -7.31
N SER A 163 18.14 -25.54 -7.00
CA SER A 163 16.84 -26.12 -7.32
C SER A 163 16.65 -26.29 -8.82
N VAL A 164 16.94 -25.27 -9.64
CA VAL A 164 16.83 -25.32 -11.11
C VAL A 164 17.75 -26.37 -11.71
N LEU A 165 19.01 -26.47 -11.28
CA LEU A 165 19.97 -27.46 -11.80
C LEU A 165 19.59 -28.89 -11.40
N ARG A 166 19.10 -29.10 -10.17
CA ARG A 166 18.52 -30.37 -9.73
C ARG A 166 17.42 -30.82 -10.66
N ASP A 167 16.68 -29.87 -11.09
CA ASP A 167 15.54 -29.98 -11.99
C ASP A 167 15.96 -30.23 -13.46
N VAL A 168 16.93 -29.58 -14.04
CA VAL A 168 17.41 -29.71 -15.44
C VAL A 168 18.14 -31.04 -15.68
N SER A 169 18.82 -31.60 -14.68
CA SER A 169 19.49 -32.87 -14.80
C SER A 169 18.58 -34.08 -15.02
N SER A 170 17.25 -33.89 -14.89
CA SER A 170 16.20 -34.90 -15.04
C SER A 170 15.39 -34.85 -16.35
N LYS A 171 15.82 -34.21 -17.43
CA LYS A 171 15.04 -33.94 -18.67
C LYS A 171 13.77 -33.11 -18.48
N GLN A 172 13.87 -31.97 -17.88
CA GLN A 172 12.80 -31.41 -17.07
C GLN A 172 11.82 -30.50 -17.78
N LEU A 173 10.63 -30.56 -17.16
CA LEU A 173 9.47 -29.74 -17.42
C LEU A 173 9.74 -28.29 -17.04
N THR A 174 9.59 -27.39 -18.00
CA THR A 174 9.61 -25.93 -17.73
C THR A 174 8.34 -25.30 -18.26
N ALA A 175 7.60 -24.65 -17.37
CA ALA A 175 6.36 -23.93 -17.71
C ALA A 175 6.51 -22.47 -17.27
N VAL A 176 6.03 -21.56 -18.12
CA VAL A 176 6.13 -20.11 -17.92
C VAL A 176 4.74 -19.50 -17.84
N HIS A 177 4.49 -18.74 -16.78
CA HIS A 177 3.33 -17.90 -16.61
C HIS A 177 3.76 -16.58 -15.94
N ASP A 178 3.26 -15.46 -16.45
CA ASP A 178 3.33 -14.14 -15.81
C ASP A 178 1.94 -13.55 -15.75
N ALA A 179 1.36 -13.46 -14.55
CA ALA A 179 0.00 -12.96 -14.34
C ALA A 179 -0.18 -11.49 -14.77
N ARG A 180 0.90 -10.74 -14.98
CA ARG A 180 0.89 -9.33 -15.43
C ARG A 180 0.84 -9.19 -16.94
N SER A 181 1.17 -10.24 -17.68
CA SER A 181 1.23 -10.20 -19.14
C SER A 181 -0.11 -10.58 -19.76
N ILE A 182 -0.60 -9.72 -20.67
CA ILE A 182 -1.80 -9.98 -21.47
C ILE A 182 -1.69 -11.27 -22.28
N ARG A 183 -0.48 -11.73 -22.52
CA ARG A 183 -0.21 -13.01 -23.20
C ARG A 183 -0.70 -14.21 -22.39
N PHE A 184 -0.57 -14.14 -21.06
CA PHE A 184 -0.91 -15.25 -20.16
C PHE A 184 -2.20 -15.03 -19.37
N ARG A 185 -2.61 -13.78 -19.17
CA ARG A 185 -3.84 -13.41 -18.48
C ARG A 185 -4.54 -12.27 -19.25
N CYS A 186 -5.68 -12.53 -19.84
CA CYS A 186 -6.41 -11.53 -20.61
C CYS A 186 -7.90 -11.57 -20.26
N PRO A 187 -8.44 -10.46 -19.70
CA PRO A 187 -7.76 -9.23 -19.33
C PRO A 187 -6.81 -9.38 -18.13
N VAL A 188 -5.85 -8.45 -18.00
CA VAL A 188 -4.97 -8.34 -16.83
C VAL A 188 -5.70 -7.60 -15.71
N GLY A 189 -5.44 -7.98 -14.45
CA GLY A 189 -6.03 -7.31 -13.30
C GLY A 189 -7.33 -7.96 -12.80
N ALA A 190 -8.11 -7.23 -11.99
CA ALA A 190 -9.42 -7.66 -11.54
C ALA A 190 -10.41 -7.64 -12.70
N VAL A 191 -11.36 -8.59 -12.71
CA VAL A 191 -12.32 -8.78 -13.81
C VAL A 191 -13.76 -8.60 -13.34
N ARG A 192 -14.64 -8.18 -14.26
CA ARG A 192 -16.07 -8.07 -13.97
C ARG A 192 -16.73 -9.45 -13.93
N SER A 193 -17.73 -9.63 -13.09
CA SER A 193 -18.52 -10.86 -13.08
C SER A 193 -19.17 -11.09 -14.45
N GLY A 194 -19.05 -12.34 -14.97
CA GLY A 194 -19.52 -12.72 -16.30
C GLY A 194 -18.64 -12.23 -17.46
N GLU A 195 -17.50 -11.62 -17.20
CA GLU A 195 -16.49 -11.29 -18.22
C GLU A 195 -15.63 -12.51 -18.54
N GLU A 196 -15.37 -12.73 -19.84
CA GLU A 196 -14.49 -13.82 -20.26
C GLU A 196 -13.04 -13.52 -19.90
N LEU A 197 -12.38 -14.45 -19.24
CA LEU A 197 -10.98 -14.40 -18.84
C LEU A 197 -10.24 -15.59 -19.43
N ARG A 198 -9.19 -15.32 -20.21
CA ARG A 198 -8.24 -16.33 -20.66
C ARG A 198 -7.07 -16.40 -19.69
N LEU A 199 -6.80 -17.60 -19.18
CA LEU A 199 -5.62 -17.91 -18.36
C LEU A 199 -4.76 -18.95 -19.08
N SER A 200 -3.47 -18.67 -19.25
CA SER A 200 -2.59 -19.48 -20.07
C SER A 200 -1.21 -19.65 -19.42
N PHE A 201 -0.54 -20.73 -19.73
CA PHE A 201 0.89 -20.86 -19.53
C PHE A 201 1.58 -21.41 -20.78
N ARG A 202 2.85 -21.19 -20.95
CA ARG A 202 3.66 -21.76 -22.01
C ARG A 202 4.53 -22.88 -21.47
N LEU A 203 4.47 -24.02 -22.13
CA LEU A 203 5.39 -25.14 -21.89
C LEU A 203 6.69 -24.88 -22.67
N ALA A 204 7.74 -24.50 -21.98
CA ALA A 204 9.02 -24.15 -22.60
C ALA A 204 9.89 -25.39 -22.87
N SER A 205 9.78 -26.46 -22.06
CA SER A 205 10.44 -27.74 -22.25
C SER A 205 9.69 -28.87 -21.53
N GLY A 206 9.99 -30.12 -21.91
CA GLY A 206 9.35 -31.32 -21.36
C GLY A 206 8.05 -31.70 -22.07
N LYS A 207 7.36 -32.68 -21.51
CA LYS A 207 6.05 -33.15 -21.96
C LYS A 207 5.09 -33.25 -20.80
N ILE A 208 3.84 -32.94 -21.05
CA ILE A 208 2.74 -33.18 -20.14
C ILE A 208 1.67 -34.02 -20.81
N ASN A 209 0.97 -34.83 -20.03
CA ASN A 209 -0.12 -35.66 -20.50
C ASN A 209 -1.40 -34.84 -20.62
N SER A 210 -1.65 -34.01 -19.60
CA SER A 210 -2.77 -33.07 -19.55
C SER A 210 -2.43 -31.87 -18.67
N ALA A 211 -3.22 -30.80 -18.85
CA ALA A 211 -3.17 -29.64 -17.97
C ALA A 211 -4.57 -29.18 -17.59
N ALA A 212 -4.73 -28.68 -16.38
CA ALA A 212 -5.95 -28.08 -15.90
C ALA A 212 -5.69 -26.77 -15.18
N LEU A 213 -6.59 -25.83 -15.33
CA LEU A 213 -6.69 -24.62 -14.49
C LEU A 213 -7.51 -24.96 -13.26
N VAL A 214 -6.94 -24.76 -12.08
CA VAL A 214 -7.64 -24.90 -10.80
C VAL A 214 -7.96 -23.51 -10.29
N LEU A 215 -9.26 -23.22 -10.15
CA LEU A 215 -9.80 -21.96 -9.64
C LEU A 215 -10.47 -22.21 -8.30
N TYR A 216 -10.07 -21.47 -7.26
CA TYR A 216 -10.59 -21.70 -5.91
C TYR A 216 -10.76 -20.42 -5.10
N GLY A 217 -11.58 -20.50 -4.06
CA GLY A 217 -11.91 -19.45 -3.10
C GLY A 217 -12.42 -20.04 -1.81
N ASP A 218 -13.09 -19.24 -0.97
CA ASP A 218 -13.60 -19.70 0.33
C ASP A 218 -14.61 -20.84 0.21
N ASP A 219 -15.52 -20.78 -0.79
CA ASP A 219 -16.57 -21.77 -1.02
C ASP A 219 -16.49 -22.41 -2.43
N LEU A 220 -15.36 -22.29 -3.11
CA LEU A 220 -15.18 -22.72 -4.49
C LEU A 220 -13.88 -23.49 -4.67
N ASP A 221 -13.93 -24.63 -5.35
CA ASP A 221 -12.74 -25.33 -5.88
C ASP A 221 -13.17 -26.02 -7.17
N LEU A 222 -12.79 -25.45 -8.33
CA LEU A 222 -13.17 -25.89 -9.65
C LEU A 222 -11.94 -26.17 -10.50
N GLU A 223 -12.06 -27.17 -11.35
CA GLU A 223 -11.03 -27.55 -12.30
C GLU A 223 -11.54 -27.43 -13.73
N TYR A 224 -10.77 -26.79 -14.61
CA TYR A 224 -11.07 -26.60 -16.01
C TYR A 224 -9.96 -27.21 -16.87
N ALA A 225 -10.30 -28.13 -17.76
CA ALA A 225 -9.34 -28.69 -18.74
C ALA A 225 -8.78 -27.57 -19.62
N MET A 226 -7.47 -27.63 -19.89
CA MET A 226 -6.79 -26.65 -20.74
C MET A 226 -6.60 -27.17 -22.15
N GLU A 227 -6.79 -26.32 -23.14
CA GLU A 227 -6.54 -26.63 -24.55
C GLU A 227 -5.11 -26.19 -24.93
N SER A 228 -4.42 -27.04 -25.71
CA SER A 228 -3.09 -26.71 -26.21
C SER A 228 -3.10 -26.18 -27.63
N SER A 229 -2.34 -25.12 -27.88
CA SER A 229 -2.01 -24.65 -29.23
C SER A 229 -0.50 -24.49 -29.33
N GLY A 230 0.18 -25.53 -29.83
CA GLY A 230 1.63 -25.63 -29.78
C GLY A 230 2.13 -25.73 -28.34
N GLU A 231 2.96 -24.77 -27.93
CA GLU A 231 3.51 -24.70 -26.56
C GLU A 231 2.58 -23.97 -25.57
N LEU A 232 1.53 -23.29 -26.04
CA LEU A 232 0.63 -22.50 -25.20
C LEU A 232 -0.57 -23.36 -24.77
N TYR A 233 -0.80 -23.45 -23.46
CA TYR A 233 -1.96 -24.07 -22.83
C TYR A 233 -2.89 -22.97 -22.31
N SER A 234 -4.18 -23.04 -22.65
CA SER A 234 -5.14 -21.98 -22.32
C SER A 234 -6.45 -22.57 -21.80
N ALA A 235 -7.02 -21.89 -20.81
CA ALA A 235 -8.40 -22.09 -20.35
C ALA A 235 -9.16 -20.77 -20.44
N TYR A 236 -10.43 -20.85 -20.83
CA TYR A 236 -11.36 -19.71 -20.88
C TYR A 236 -12.41 -19.91 -19.80
N ILE A 237 -12.54 -18.94 -18.92
CA ILE A 237 -13.51 -18.96 -17.82
C ILE A 237 -14.26 -17.64 -17.78
N ALA A 238 -15.46 -17.65 -17.20
CA ALA A 238 -16.25 -16.44 -16.98
C ALA A 238 -16.90 -16.54 -15.59
N PRO A 239 -16.19 -16.21 -14.50
CA PRO A 239 -16.72 -16.30 -13.14
C PRO A 239 -17.96 -15.41 -12.99
N GLN A 240 -19.10 -15.99 -12.56
CA GLN A 240 -20.39 -15.30 -12.55
C GLN A 240 -20.64 -14.46 -11.30
N SER A 241 -19.99 -14.82 -10.18
CA SER A 241 -20.21 -14.17 -8.90
C SER A 241 -18.98 -13.39 -8.46
N PRO A 242 -19.14 -12.17 -7.94
CA PRO A 242 -18.04 -11.43 -7.33
C PRO A 242 -17.44 -12.18 -6.15
N ALA A 243 -16.11 -12.34 -6.15
CA ALA A 243 -15.35 -13.03 -5.13
C ALA A 243 -13.86 -12.70 -5.20
N ALA A 244 -13.15 -12.86 -4.09
CA ALA A 244 -11.71 -12.96 -4.10
C ALA A 244 -11.33 -14.43 -4.34
N LEU A 245 -10.70 -14.72 -5.45
CA LEU A 245 -10.36 -16.06 -5.92
C LEU A 245 -8.84 -16.19 -6.08
N TRP A 246 -8.40 -17.43 -6.22
CA TRP A 246 -7.04 -17.82 -6.58
C TRP A 246 -7.05 -18.85 -7.67
N TYR A 247 -6.01 -18.87 -8.50
CA TYR A 247 -5.85 -19.92 -9.50
C TYR A 247 -4.42 -20.45 -9.52
N CYS A 248 -4.26 -21.68 -9.94
CA CYS A 248 -3.00 -22.31 -10.30
C CYS A 248 -3.21 -23.30 -11.43
N PHE A 249 -2.13 -23.83 -12.01
CA PHE A 249 -2.25 -24.81 -13.07
C PHE A 249 -1.75 -26.17 -12.54
N HIS A 250 -2.53 -27.18 -12.76
CA HIS A 250 -2.22 -28.58 -12.48
C HIS A 250 -1.74 -29.24 -13.76
N LEU A 251 -0.59 -29.89 -13.73
CA LEU A 251 0.02 -30.54 -14.86
C LEU A 251 0.26 -32.03 -14.53
N ASP A 252 -0.34 -32.93 -15.32
CA ASP A 252 -0.08 -34.36 -15.25
C ASP A 252 1.10 -34.69 -16.16
N THR A 253 2.08 -35.42 -15.63
CA THR A 253 3.30 -35.80 -16.33
C THR A 253 3.62 -37.28 -16.10
N ASP A 254 4.47 -37.86 -16.97
CA ASP A 254 4.91 -39.23 -16.80
C ASP A 254 5.70 -39.45 -15.47
N GLU A 255 6.21 -38.37 -14.85
CA GLU A 255 6.93 -38.37 -13.58
C GLU A 255 6.05 -38.02 -12.34
N GLY A 256 4.74 -37.90 -12.55
CA GLY A 256 3.75 -37.51 -11.55
C GLY A 256 3.25 -36.08 -11.71
N GLU A 257 2.42 -35.66 -10.77
CA GLU A 257 1.75 -34.35 -10.80
C GLU A 257 2.72 -33.20 -10.54
N ARG A 258 2.49 -32.07 -11.21
CA ARG A 258 3.19 -30.80 -10.99
C ARG A 258 2.19 -29.66 -10.91
N TRP A 259 2.53 -28.63 -10.16
CA TRP A 259 1.70 -27.46 -9.93
C TRP A 259 2.47 -26.20 -10.33
N LEU A 260 1.93 -25.43 -11.27
CA LEU A 260 2.47 -24.11 -11.60
C LEU A 260 1.71 -23.08 -10.77
N CYS A 261 2.38 -22.60 -9.72
CA CYS A 261 1.86 -21.62 -8.75
C CYS A 261 2.76 -20.40 -8.74
N PRO A 262 2.33 -19.26 -8.13
CA PRO A 262 3.19 -18.09 -8.04
C PRO A 262 4.46 -18.37 -7.22
N ASP A 263 5.55 -17.73 -7.63
CA ASP A 263 6.77 -17.61 -6.84
C ASP A 263 6.62 -16.59 -5.70
N GLY A 264 7.72 -16.19 -5.05
CA GLY A 264 7.74 -15.21 -3.98
C GLY A 264 7.27 -13.79 -4.39
N SER A 265 7.26 -13.47 -5.70
CA SER A 265 6.74 -12.19 -6.22
C SER A 265 5.22 -12.15 -6.28
N GLY A 266 4.57 -13.31 -6.32
CA GLY A 266 3.12 -13.45 -6.50
C GLY A 266 2.63 -13.38 -7.95
N TYR A 267 3.51 -13.18 -8.93
CA TYR A 267 3.14 -12.99 -10.35
C TYR A 267 3.70 -14.03 -11.28
N TYR A 268 4.97 -14.44 -11.08
CA TYR A 268 5.64 -15.41 -11.93
C TYR A 268 5.30 -16.84 -11.52
N GLY A 269 5.07 -17.69 -12.51
CA GLY A 269 4.83 -19.09 -12.29
C GLY A 269 6.11 -19.86 -11.98
N ARG A 270 6.06 -20.69 -10.93
CA ARG A 270 7.07 -21.67 -10.60
C ARG A 270 6.43 -23.05 -10.44
N LEU A 271 7.13 -24.09 -10.89
CA LEU A 271 6.68 -25.46 -10.75
C LEU A 271 6.98 -26.00 -9.35
N TYR A 272 5.99 -26.70 -8.77
CA TYR A 272 6.06 -27.36 -7.47
C TYR A 272 5.56 -28.81 -7.59
N SER A 273 6.02 -29.68 -6.69
CA SER A 273 5.53 -31.08 -6.57
C SER A 273 4.16 -31.17 -5.88
N GLU A 274 3.71 -30.10 -5.24
CA GLU A 274 2.43 -30.02 -4.52
C GLU A 274 1.78 -28.66 -4.77
N ARG A 275 0.47 -28.58 -4.60
CA ARG A 275 -0.28 -27.32 -4.71
C ARG A 275 0.17 -26.32 -3.65
N ARG A 276 0.48 -25.10 -4.08
CA ARG A 276 0.80 -23.93 -3.23
C ARG A 276 -0.31 -22.89 -3.35
N SER A 277 -0.17 -21.78 -2.62
CA SER A 277 -1.05 -20.62 -2.82
C SER A 277 -1.07 -20.22 -4.29
N GLY A 278 -2.25 -19.91 -4.83
CA GLY A 278 -2.43 -19.54 -6.23
C GLY A 278 -2.20 -18.06 -6.53
N PHE A 279 -2.22 -17.74 -7.81
CA PHE A 279 -2.28 -16.36 -8.30
C PHE A 279 -3.63 -15.74 -7.90
N ARG A 280 -3.62 -14.52 -7.42
CA ARG A 280 -4.84 -13.81 -7.02
C ARG A 280 -5.68 -13.42 -8.24
N LEU A 281 -7.00 -13.57 -8.12
CA LEU A 281 -8.00 -13.15 -9.09
C LEU A 281 -9.18 -12.52 -8.35
N THR A 282 -9.35 -11.22 -8.48
CA THR A 282 -10.52 -10.53 -7.96
C THR A 282 -11.59 -10.46 -9.04
N VAL A 283 -12.77 -10.98 -8.74
CA VAL A 283 -13.97 -10.84 -9.55
C VAL A 283 -14.90 -9.86 -8.83
N PHE A 284 -15.34 -8.81 -9.52
CA PHE A 284 -16.17 -7.77 -8.92
C PHE A 284 -17.50 -7.57 -9.66
N CYS A 285 -18.46 -6.90 -9.03
CA CYS A 285 -19.77 -6.64 -9.61
C CYS A 285 -19.67 -6.02 -11.00
N ARG A 286 -20.45 -6.55 -11.96
CA ARG A 286 -20.41 -6.12 -13.36
C ARG A 286 -20.63 -4.62 -13.54
N ASP A 287 -21.57 -4.07 -12.78
CA ASP A 287 -21.99 -2.66 -12.88
C ASP A 287 -21.30 -1.75 -11.83
N PHE A 288 -20.24 -2.26 -11.20
CA PHE A 288 -19.51 -1.47 -10.22
C PHE A 288 -18.74 -0.33 -10.89
N GLU A 289 -19.12 0.89 -10.51
CA GLU A 289 -18.46 2.13 -10.91
C GLU A 289 -18.30 3.04 -9.70
N THR A 290 -17.30 3.91 -9.78
CA THR A 290 -17.05 4.96 -8.78
C THR A 290 -17.21 6.33 -9.44
N PRO A 291 -17.56 7.38 -8.67
CA PRO A 291 -17.80 8.70 -9.24
C PRO A 291 -16.56 9.27 -9.96
N ALA A 292 -16.74 9.70 -11.21
CA ALA A 292 -15.65 10.21 -12.03
C ALA A 292 -14.97 11.44 -11.42
N TRP A 293 -15.73 12.32 -10.76
CA TRP A 293 -15.18 13.49 -10.08
C TRP A 293 -14.24 13.09 -8.93
N PHE A 294 -14.58 12.01 -8.19
CA PHE A 294 -13.81 11.55 -7.05
C PHE A 294 -12.45 10.99 -7.48
N ARG A 295 -12.43 10.16 -8.54
CA ARG A 295 -11.17 9.65 -9.14
C ARG A 295 -10.20 10.74 -9.58
N ARG A 296 -10.73 11.92 -9.94
CA ARG A 296 -9.94 13.09 -10.39
C ARG A 296 -9.56 14.04 -9.26
N SER A 297 -10.09 13.82 -8.07
CA SER A 297 -9.93 14.75 -6.94
C SER A 297 -8.52 14.77 -6.38
N VAL A 298 -8.23 15.89 -5.72
CA VAL A 298 -7.23 16.06 -4.68
C VAL A 298 -7.99 16.32 -3.39
N MET A 299 -7.81 15.43 -2.41
CA MET A 299 -8.50 15.49 -1.12
C MET A 299 -7.68 16.25 -0.10
N TYR A 300 -8.37 16.96 0.81
CA TYR A 300 -7.77 17.61 1.96
C TYR A 300 -8.58 17.27 3.20
N GLN A 301 -7.95 16.58 4.16
CA GLN A 301 -8.60 16.19 5.42
C GLN A 301 -8.46 17.28 6.45
N ILE A 302 -9.57 17.66 7.06
CA ILE A 302 -9.67 18.72 8.08
C ILE A 302 -10.14 18.15 9.42
N PHE A 303 -9.42 18.48 10.51
CA PHE A 303 -9.90 18.33 11.87
C PHE A 303 -10.56 19.67 12.27
N PRO A 304 -11.92 19.77 12.32
CA PRO A 304 -12.63 21.04 12.31
C PRO A 304 -12.28 21.99 13.45
N ASP A 305 -12.10 21.46 14.67
CA ASP A 305 -11.74 22.26 15.85
C ASP A 305 -10.35 22.96 15.72
N ARG A 306 -9.49 22.48 14.84
CA ARG A 306 -8.06 22.85 14.81
C ARG A 306 -7.62 23.58 13.53
N PHE A 307 -8.49 23.70 12.53
CA PHE A 307 -8.08 24.19 11.20
C PHE A 307 -8.25 25.69 11.01
N ALA A 308 -9.45 26.20 11.26
CA ALA A 308 -9.75 27.59 10.95
C ALA A 308 -10.83 28.18 11.88
N PHE A 309 -10.70 29.45 12.19
CA PHE A 309 -11.45 30.13 13.23
C PHE A 309 -12.27 31.28 12.61
N SER A 310 -13.46 31.56 13.16
CA SER A 310 -14.23 32.76 12.84
C SER A 310 -14.02 33.85 13.89
N ASP A 311 -14.19 35.12 13.48
CA ASP A 311 -14.06 36.26 14.38
C ASP A 311 -15.32 36.51 15.21
N ASP A 312 -16.30 35.58 15.16
CA ASP A 312 -17.56 35.68 15.90
C ASP A 312 -17.52 34.87 17.21
N ASP A 313 -18.64 34.92 17.98
CA ASP A 313 -18.77 34.24 19.25
C ASP A 313 -19.27 32.79 19.16
N THR A 314 -19.30 32.19 17.98
CA THR A 314 -19.83 30.85 17.71
C THR A 314 -19.21 29.79 18.65
N ALA A 315 -17.90 29.69 18.70
CA ALA A 315 -17.22 28.70 19.57
C ALA A 315 -17.57 28.93 21.05
N SER A 316 -17.55 30.19 21.51
CA SER A 316 -17.86 30.54 22.91
C SER A 316 -19.30 30.19 23.27
N ARG A 317 -20.27 30.46 22.40
CA ARG A 317 -21.67 30.04 22.59
C ARG A 317 -21.84 28.54 22.63
N GLY A 318 -21.12 27.81 21.77
CA GLY A 318 -21.07 26.35 21.79
C GLY A 318 -20.54 25.81 23.11
N ILE A 319 -19.46 26.39 23.64
CA ILE A 319 -18.92 26.04 24.98
C ILE A 319 -19.97 26.22 26.07
N GLU A 320 -20.69 27.35 26.07
CA GLU A 320 -21.75 27.58 27.07
C GLU A 320 -22.94 26.60 26.89
N TYR A 321 -23.26 26.20 25.66
CA TYR A 321 -24.23 25.14 25.42
C TYR A 321 -23.78 23.82 26.04
N HIS A 322 -22.56 23.36 25.81
CA HIS A 322 -22.05 22.13 26.42
C HIS A 322 -22.00 22.17 27.95
N LYS A 323 -21.65 23.34 28.54
CA LYS A 323 -21.77 23.54 29.98
C LYS A 323 -23.21 23.41 30.48
N SER A 324 -24.20 23.85 29.70
CA SER A 324 -25.61 23.72 30.06
C SER A 324 -26.09 22.27 30.10
N LEU A 325 -25.39 21.36 29.39
CA LEU A 325 -25.58 19.91 29.45
C LEU A 325 -24.86 19.25 30.64
N GLY A 326 -24.20 20.03 31.50
CA GLY A 326 -23.41 19.51 32.63
C GLY A 326 -22.03 19.01 32.26
N GLN A 327 -21.56 19.25 31.02
CA GLN A 327 -20.24 18.94 30.57
C GLN A 327 -19.22 20.00 31.00
N THR A 328 -17.93 19.72 30.87
CA THR A 328 -16.84 20.58 31.35
C THR A 328 -15.86 20.97 30.24
N PRO A 329 -16.33 21.49 29.09
CA PRO A 329 -15.45 21.86 27.99
C PRO A 329 -14.51 23.01 28.39
N GLU A 330 -13.29 22.96 27.88
CA GLU A 330 -12.28 23.99 28.06
C GLU A 330 -11.95 24.63 26.72
N LEU A 331 -12.12 25.94 26.59
CA LEU A 331 -11.71 26.67 25.40
C LEU A 331 -10.32 27.29 25.63
N HIS A 332 -9.35 26.93 24.80
CA HIS A 332 -8.02 27.53 24.80
C HIS A 332 -8.10 29.03 24.48
N LYS A 333 -7.30 29.82 25.16
CA LYS A 333 -7.24 31.29 25.00
C LYS A 333 -6.34 31.72 23.84
N SER A 334 -5.45 30.82 23.42
CA SER A 334 -4.48 31.05 22.36
C SER A 334 -4.18 29.75 21.62
N LEU A 335 -3.89 29.85 20.33
CA LEU A 335 -3.40 28.73 19.52
C LEU A 335 -2.01 28.23 19.98
N ASP A 336 -1.29 28.99 20.79
CA ASP A 336 0.03 28.64 21.33
C ASP A 336 -0.04 27.81 22.60
N GLU A 337 -1.24 27.72 23.22
CA GLU A 337 -1.41 26.85 24.37
C GLU A 337 -1.23 25.39 23.97
N PRO A 338 -0.50 24.59 24.79
CA PRO A 338 -0.30 23.19 24.49
C PRO A 338 -1.63 22.42 24.58
N VAL A 339 -1.84 21.48 23.67
CA VAL A 339 -2.97 20.55 23.76
C VAL A 339 -2.90 19.81 25.09
N ARG A 340 -4.05 19.70 25.77
CA ARG A 340 -4.14 18.95 27.02
C ARG A 340 -4.03 17.44 26.74
N TYR A 341 -3.32 16.72 27.60
CA TYR A 341 -3.11 15.26 27.48
C TYR A 341 -3.13 14.55 28.86
N TRP A 342 -3.38 15.30 29.95
CA TRP A 342 -3.47 14.82 31.33
C TRP A 342 -4.89 14.94 31.85
N PRO A 343 -5.32 14.06 32.80
CA PRO A 343 -6.60 14.19 33.49
C PRO A 343 -6.64 15.46 34.34
N ARG A 344 -7.83 16.02 34.52
CA ARG A 344 -8.05 17.08 35.51
C ARG A 344 -7.97 16.53 36.94
N GLU A 345 -7.91 17.41 37.94
CA GLU A 345 -7.71 17.05 39.36
C GLU A 345 -8.69 15.99 39.89
N PHE A 346 -9.91 15.90 39.33
CA PHE A 346 -10.93 14.96 39.76
C PHE A 346 -11.22 13.86 38.73
N GLU A 347 -10.45 13.77 37.66
CA GLU A 347 -10.60 12.75 36.60
C GLU A 347 -9.61 11.59 36.81
N THR A 348 -10.07 10.38 36.55
CA THR A 348 -9.21 9.19 36.60
C THR A 348 -8.42 8.94 35.31
N SER A 349 -8.84 9.57 34.19
CA SER A 349 -8.25 9.45 32.86
C SER A 349 -8.43 10.76 32.10
N TYR A 350 -7.61 10.97 31.10
CA TYR A 350 -7.73 12.10 30.19
C TYR A 350 -9.04 12.05 29.39
N SER A 351 -9.74 13.18 29.34
CA SER A 351 -10.90 13.44 28.47
C SER A 351 -10.51 14.44 27.40
N PRO A 352 -10.79 14.19 26.10
CA PRO A 352 -10.47 15.10 24.98
C PRO A 352 -11.55 16.19 24.81
N ASP A 353 -11.76 16.99 25.86
CA ASP A 353 -12.75 18.06 25.94
C ASP A 353 -12.12 19.47 26.04
N ASP A 354 -10.88 19.58 25.53
CA ASP A 354 -10.17 20.84 25.29
C ASP A 354 -10.35 21.28 23.83
N PHE A 355 -10.86 22.47 23.59
CA PHE A 355 -11.20 23.00 22.29
C PHE A 355 -10.38 24.23 21.95
N TYR A 356 -9.99 24.39 20.68
CA TYR A 356 -9.37 25.62 20.18
C TYR A 356 -10.39 26.53 19.50
N GLY A 357 -11.58 26.00 19.20
CA GLY A 357 -12.70 26.78 18.72
C GLY A 357 -12.70 27.01 17.20
N GLY A 358 -12.17 26.08 16.42
CA GLY A 358 -12.37 26.06 14.98
C GLY A 358 -13.86 25.95 14.62
N THR A 359 -14.27 26.58 13.49
CA THR A 359 -15.68 26.68 13.09
C THR A 359 -15.89 26.37 11.61
N LEU A 360 -17.13 26.05 11.21
CA LEU A 360 -17.49 25.85 9.79
C LEU A 360 -17.33 27.14 8.98
N ARG A 361 -17.62 28.31 9.56
CA ARG A 361 -17.36 29.59 8.92
C ARG A 361 -15.87 29.89 8.76
N GLY A 362 -15.07 29.48 9.76
CA GLY A 362 -13.61 29.52 9.66
C GLY A 362 -13.12 28.67 8.47
N ILE A 363 -13.63 27.44 8.33
CA ILE A 363 -13.30 26.58 7.19
C ILE A 363 -13.73 27.27 5.87
N GLU A 364 -14.92 27.87 5.82
CA GLU A 364 -15.40 28.60 4.64
C GLU A 364 -14.46 29.75 4.26
N SER A 365 -13.95 30.49 5.22
CA SER A 365 -12.99 31.59 4.98
C SER A 365 -11.67 31.13 4.34
N LYS A 366 -11.30 29.85 4.55
CA LYS A 366 -10.09 29.21 3.99
C LYS A 366 -10.32 28.54 2.62
N LEU A 367 -11.53 28.54 2.08
CA LEU A 367 -11.80 27.96 0.76
C LEU A 367 -10.93 28.57 -0.37
N PRO A 368 -10.65 29.89 -0.41
CA PRO A 368 -9.71 30.45 -1.41
C PRO A 368 -8.32 29.84 -1.32
N TYR A 369 -7.75 29.69 -0.11
CA TYR A 369 -6.46 29.03 0.13
C TYR A 369 -6.46 27.57 -0.38
N LEU A 370 -7.52 26.81 -0.03
CA LEU A 370 -7.67 25.42 -0.46
C LEU A 370 -7.81 25.27 -1.98
N LYS A 371 -8.51 26.21 -2.60
CA LYS A 371 -8.63 26.25 -4.07
C LYS A 371 -7.28 26.58 -4.75
N GLU A 372 -6.51 27.51 -4.21
CA GLU A 372 -5.17 27.84 -4.70
C GLU A 372 -4.23 26.66 -4.59
N LEU A 373 -4.31 25.90 -3.47
CA LEU A 373 -3.60 24.63 -3.29
C LEU A 373 -4.03 23.55 -4.30
N GLY A 374 -5.14 23.73 -5.01
CA GLY A 374 -5.67 22.78 -5.99
C GLY A 374 -6.57 21.70 -5.41
N VAL A 375 -7.05 21.88 -4.18
CA VAL A 375 -7.99 20.98 -3.51
C VAL A 375 -9.36 20.99 -4.20
N THR A 376 -9.95 19.81 -4.38
CA THR A 376 -11.27 19.64 -5.01
C THR A 376 -12.24 18.81 -4.15
N CYS A 377 -11.73 18.19 -3.08
CA CYS A 377 -12.54 17.44 -2.11
C CYS A 377 -12.04 17.74 -0.69
N LEU A 378 -12.95 18.20 0.18
CA LEU A 378 -12.69 18.28 1.62
C LEU A 378 -13.26 17.04 2.30
N TYR A 379 -12.46 16.37 3.11
CA TYR A 379 -12.92 15.39 4.07
C TYR A 379 -12.87 16.01 5.45
N LEU A 380 -14.04 16.19 6.07
CA LEU A 380 -14.18 16.72 7.42
C LEU A 380 -14.28 15.56 8.41
N ASN A 381 -13.40 15.52 9.42
CA ASN A 381 -13.62 14.69 10.60
C ASN A 381 -14.97 15.06 11.24
N PRO A 382 -15.57 14.26 12.16
CA PRO A 382 -16.96 14.42 12.59
C PRO A 382 -17.32 15.85 12.97
N ILE A 383 -18.47 16.31 12.48
CA ILE A 383 -19.01 17.66 12.73
C ILE A 383 -20.25 17.68 13.61
N VAL A 384 -20.84 16.51 13.88
CA VAL A 384 -22.07 16.40 14.67
C VAL A 384 -21.81 16.62 16.15
N GLU A 385 -22.85 17.01 16.88
CA GLU A 385 -22.78 17.26 18.32
C GLU A 385 -22.14 16.09 19.06
N ALA A 386 -21.13 16.38 19.88
CA ALA A 386 -20.40 15.41 20.69
C ALA A 386 -19.73 16.09 21.87
N ARG A 387 -19.38 15.33 22.91
CA ARG A 387 -18.69 15.87 24.08
C ARG A 387 -17.21 16.15 23.78
N SER A 388 -16.57 15.31 22.96
CA SER A 388 -15.15 15.42 22.68
C SER A 388 -14.83 16.38 21.54
N ASN A 389 -13.58 16.86 21.51
CA ASN A 389 -13.08 17.71 20.42
C ASN A 389 -12.95 16.97 19.10
N HIS A 390 -12.80 15.62 19.12
CA HIS A 390 -12.74 14.77 17.93
C HIS A 390 -14.11 14.35 17.40
N ARG A 391 -15.14 14.37 18.22
CA ARG A 391 -16.56 14.11 17.88
C ARG A 391 -16.87 12.69 17.39
N TYR A 392 -15.97 11.73 17.65
CA TYR A 392 -16.29 10.32 17.40
C TYR A 392 -17.28 9.74 18.42
N ASP A 393 -17.47 10.39 19.57
CA ASP A 393 -18.51 10.11 20.56
C ASP A 393 -19.81 10.87 20.23
N SER A 394 -20.39 10.62 19.05
CA SER A 394 -21.55 11.33 18.52
C SER A 394 -22.72 11.37 19.53
N SER A 395 -23.21 12.58 19.85
CA SER A 395 -24.33 12.80 20.78
C SER A 395 -25.66 13.03 20.07
N ASP A 396 -25.68 13.76 18.95
CA ASP A 396 -26.85 13.94 18.08
C ASP A 396 -26.43 13.93 16.61
N TYR A 397 -26.77 12.87 15.90
CA TYR A 397 -26.42 12.67 14.49
C TYR A 397 -26.97 13.70 13.51
N LEU A 398 -28.06 14.40 13.90
CA LEU A 398 -28.76 15.33 12.99
C LEU A 398 -28.40 16.80 13.23
N LYS A 399 -27.55 17.09 14.21
CA LYS A 399 -27.18 18.42 14.64
C LYS A 399 -25.69 18.66 14.53
N VAL A 400 -25.29 19.75 13.87
CA VAL A 400 -23.90 20.23 13.94
C VAL A 400 -23.56 20.59 15.37
N ASP A 401 -22.37 20.25 15.83
CA ASP A 401 -21.86 20.66 17.15
C ASP A 401 -21.90 22.20 17.27
N PRO A 402 -22.57 22.75 18.30
CA PRO A 402 -22.68 24.18 18.45
C PRO A 402 -21.36 24.95 18.56
N ILE A 403 -20.25 24.28 18.90
CA ILE A 403 -18.92 24.90 18.87
C ILE A 403 -18.50 25.17 17.42
N LEU A 404 -18.85 24.29 16.48
CA LEU A 404 -18.53 24.44 15.07
C LEU A 404 -19.49 25.39 14.33
N GLY A 405 -20.73 25.51 14.80
CA GLY A 405 -21.78 26.32 14.15
C GLY A 405 -23.14 25.65 14.13
N THR A 406 -23.87 25.81 13.04
CA THR A 406 -25.23 25.32 12.85
C THR A 406 -25.36 24.44 11.61
N ASN A 407 -26.51 23.76 11.48
CA ASN A 407 -26.84 23.02 10.24
C ASN A 407 -26.89 23.94 9.01
N GLU A 408 -27.31 25.18 9.18
CA GLU A 408 -27.36 26.21 8.15
C GLU A 408 -25.97 26.65 7.73
N ASP A 409 -25.04 26.79 8.69
CA ASP A 409 -23.62 27.09 8.38
C ASP A 409 -22.99 25.96 7.55
N PHE A 410 -23.31 24.69 7.86
CA PHE A 410 -22.86 23.56 7.04
C PHE A 410 -23.43 23.62 5.61
N THR A 411 -24.75 23.88 5.49
CA THR A 411 -25.37 23.99 4.15
C THR A 411 -24.76 25.14 3.35
N HIS A 412 -24.47 26.27 3.99
CA HIS A 412 -23.82 27.42 3.37
C HIS A 412 -22.40 27.11 2.94
N LEU A 413 -21.62 26.47 3.79
CA LEU A 413 -20.28 25.99 3.46
C LEU A 413 -20.29 25.08 2.23
N CYS A 414 -21.22 24.12 2.15
CA CYS A 414 -21.35 23.22 0.99
C CYS A 414 -21.68 23.97 -0.31
N VAL A 415 -22.58 24.97 -0.25
CA VAL A 415 -22.94 25.77 -1.42
C VAL A 415 -21.76 26.62 -1.89
N THR A 416 -21.07 27.27 -0.96
CA THR A 416 -19.90 28.12 -1.26
C THR A 416 -18.76 27.29 -1.84
N ALA A 417 -18.42 26.14 -1.20
CA ALA A 417 -17.38 25.23 -1.66
C ALA A 417 -17.68 24.70 -3.07
N ARG A 418 -18.93 24.27 -3.31
CA ARG A 418 -19.35 23.78 -4.64
C ARG A 418 -19.25 24.86 -5.71
N GLY A 419 -19.56 26.11 -5.38
CA GLY A 419 -19.37 27.28 -6.26
C GLY A 419 -17.89 27.51 -6.64
N MET A 420 -16.96 27.03 -5.82
CA MET A 420 -15.52 27.10 -6.07
C MET A 420 -14.94 25.82 -6.69
N GLY A 421 -15.78 24.79 -6.96
CA GLY A 421 -15.36 23.50 -7.52
C GLY A 421 -14.85 22.50 -6.45
N ILE A 422 -15.14 22.76 -5.18
CA ILE A 422 -14.75 21.90 -4.05
C ILE A 422 -16.00 21.16 -3.52
N ARG A 423 -15.90 19.85 -3.31
CA ARG A 423 -16.94 19.00 -2.75
C ARG A 423 -16.59 18.63 -1.31
N ILE A 424 -17.60 18.37 -0.47
CA ILE A 424 -17.41 18.07 0.95
C ILE A 424 -17.87 16.65 1.25
N MET A 425 -16.98 15.83 1.83
CA MET A 425 -17.24 14.51 2.37
C MET A 425 -17.29 14.58 3.89
N LEU A 426 -18.27 13.91 4.49
CA LEU A 426 -18.44 13.83 5.94
C LEU A 426 -17.94 12.51 6.50
N ASP A 427 -17.62 12.50 7.79
CA ASP A 427 -17.28 11.32 8.57
C ASP A 427 -18.55 10.75 9.23
N GLY A 428 -18.82 9.48 9.00
CA GLY A 428 -19.96 8.74 9.54
C GLY A 428 -19.52 7.75 10.60
N VAL A 429 -19.80 8.06 11.86
CA VAL A 429 -19.54 7.20 13.02
C VAL A 429 -20.78 6.40 13.34
N TYR A 430 -20.87 5.17 12.82
CA TYR A 430 -22.10 4.38 12.86
C TYR A 430 -22.00 3.07 13.65
N SER A 431 -20.85 2.76 14.24
CA SER A 431 -20.63 1.58 15.09
C SER A 431 -20.98 1.83 16.56
N HIS A 432 -20.95 3.09 17.00
CA HIS A 432 -21.20 3.47 18.40
C HIS A 432 -21.73 4.91 18.51
N THR A 433 -22.17 5.27 19.71
CA THR A 433 -22.54 6.66 20.07
C THR A 433 -21.79 7.10 21.32
N GLY A 434 -21.86 8.35 21.67
CA GLY A 434 -21.45 8.82 22.99
C GLY A 434 -22.39 8.28 24.09
N ALA A 435 -21.85 7.96 25.25
CA ALA A 435 -22.65 7.55 26.39
C ALA A 435 -23.57 8.67 26.91
N ASP A 436 -23.22 9.92 26.64
CA ASP A 436 -24.02 11.12 26.91
C ASP A 436 -24.86 11.57 25.72
N SER A 437 -25.00 10.76 24.67
CA SER A 437 -25.83 11.08 23.50
C SER A 437 -27.34 11.15 23.86
N VAL A 438 -28.12 11.81 23.02
CA VAL A 438 -29.58 11.82 23.10
C VAL A 438 -30.17 10.40 23.04
N TYR A 439 -29.45 9.45 22.41
CA TYR A 439 -29.88 8.07 22.23
C TYR A 439 -29.62 7.21 23.46
N PHE A 440 -28.45 7.34 24.08
CA PHE A 440 -28.06 6.53 25.26
C PHE A 440 -28.35 7.25 26.58
N ASN A 441 -28.03 8.54 26.68
CA ASN A 441 -28.31 9.50 27.75
C ASN A 441 -27.97 9.00 29.17
N ARG A 442 -26.76 8.42 29.31
CA ARG A 442 -26.33 7.84 30.59
C ARG A 442 -26.35 8.84 31.74
N TYR A 443 -26.00 10.09 31.46
CA TYR A 443 -25.83 11.11 32.49
C TYR A 443 -27.05 12.00 32.65
N GLY A 444 -28.15 11.77 31.90
CA GLY A 444 -29.39 12.56 31.99
C GLY A 444 -29.22 14.00 31.52
N ALA A 445 -28.34 14.24 30.59
CA ALA A 445 -28.06 15.54 30.01
C ALA A 445 -29.19 16.05 29.11
N TYR A 446 -29.94 15.13 28.51
CA TYR A 446 -31.03 15.44 27.58
C TYR A 446 -32.40 15.16 28.21
N PRO A 447 -33.48 15.90 27.84
CA PRO A 447 -34.79 15.76 28.44
C PRO A 447 -35.51 14.44 28.09
N ASP A 448 -35.16 13.85 26.93
CA ASP A 448 -35.74 12.61 26.45
C ASP A 448 -35.11 11.37 27.12
N THR A 449 -35.92 10.32 27.31
CA THR A 449 -35.43 9.09 27.93
C THR A 449 -34.52 8.32 26.97
N GLY A 450 -33.22 8.29 27.26
CA GLY A 450 -32.23 7.49 26.52
C GLY A 450 -32.28 6.01 26.89
N ALA A 451 -31.58 5.20 26.13
CA ALA A 451 -31.52 3.75 26.29
C ALA A 451 -31.03 3.31 27.69
N CYS A 452 -30.08 4.06 28.29
CA CYS A 452 -29.53 3.76 29.61
C CYS A 452 -30.47 4.11 30.78
N GLN A 453 -31.49 4.93 30.53
CA GLN A 453 -32.39 5.41 31.56
C GLN A 453 -33.66 4.57 31.71
N GLY A 454 -34.03 3.80 30.68
CA GLY A 454 -35.25 2.98 30.77
C GLY A 454 -35.50 2.10 29.57
N THR A 455 -36.01 0.89 29.83
CA THR A 455 -36.32 -0.10 28.78
C THR A 455 -37.48 0.33 27.87
N GLN A 456 -38.17 1.42 28.19
CA GLN A 456 -39.22 2.02 27.36
C GLN A 456 -38.70 3.07 26.39
N SER A 457 -37.41 3.40 26.44
CA SER A 457 -36.79 4.30 25.48
C SER A 457 -36.94 3.75 24.04
N PRO A 458 -37.26 4.60 23.06
CA PRO A 458 -37.31 4.19 21.66
C PRO A 458 -35.95 3.68 21.15
N TYR A 459 -34.91 4.05 21.84
CA TYR A 459 -33.51 3.68 21.49
C TYR A 459 -33.00 2.47 22.24
N TYR A 460 -33.79 1.89 23.20
CA TYR A 460 -33.34 0.79 24.06
C TYR A 460 -32.85 -0.42 23.22
N SER A 461 -33.58 -0.77 22.16
CA SER A 461 -33.26 -1.90 21.29
C SER A 461 -32.02 -1.67 20.38
N TRP A 462 -31.49 -0.46 20.34
CA TRP A 462 -30.27 -0.17 19.58
C TRP A 462 -29.01 -0.71 20.24
N TYR A 463 -29.09 -0.98 21.57
CA TYR A 463 -27.93 -1.34 22.37
C TYR A 463 -28.09 -2.72 23.02
N ASP A 464 -27.00 -3.42 23.19
CA ASP A 464 -26.96 -4.75 23.81
C ASP A 464 -26.55 -4.63 25.28
N PHE A 465 -27.54 -4.72 26.19
CA PHE A 465 -27.31 -4.77 27.63
C PHE A 465 -27.17 -6.22 28.12
N ARG A 466 -26.05 -6.54 28.80
CA ARG A 466 -25.86 -7.78 29.53
C ARG A 466 -26.54 -7.72 30.90
N HIS A 467 -26.35 -6.61 31.60
CA HIS A 467 -27.05 -6.29 32.85
C HIS A 467 -27.41 -4.80 32.85
N PHE A 468 -28.67 -4.51 32.63
CA PHE A 468 -29.19 -3.12 32.61
C PHE A 468 -29.08 -2.45 33.99
N PRO A 469 -28.69 -1.16 34.09
CA PRO A 469 -28.26 -0.28 32.99
C PRO A 469 -26.72 -0.23 32.80
N ASP A 470 -25.91 -0.90 33.63
CA ASP A 470 -24.48 -0.61 33.79
C ASP A 470 -23.54 -1.51 32.98
N ASP A 471 -24.03 -2.68 32.52
CA ASP A 471 -23.23 -3.61 31.72
C ASP A 471 -23.82 -3.77 30.30
N TYR A 472 -23.16 -3.12 29.34
CA TYR A 472 -23.56 -3.08 27.94
C TYR A 472 -22.35 -3.25 27.03
N ARG A 473 -22.58 -3.64 25.78
CA ARG A 473 -21.55 -3.71 24.74
C ARG A 473 -21.02 -2.30 24.45
N CYS A 474 -19.71 -2.16 24.43
CA CYS A 474 -19.05 -0.88 24.18
C CYS A 474 -17.78 -1.07 23.38
N TRP A 475 -17.44 -0.09 22.57
CA TRP A 475 -16.32 -0.11 21.65
C TRP A 475 -15.00 -0.31 22.40
N TRP A 476 -14.29 -1.40 22.11
CA TRP A 476 -13.02 -1.79 22.73
C TRP A 476 -12.99 -1.72 24.27
N GLY A 477 -14.15 -1.84 24.91
CA GLY A 477 -14.26 -1.76 26.37
C GLY A 477 -14.41 -0.33 26.95
N PHE A 478 -14.45 0.68 26.11
CA PHE A 478 -14.66 2.06 26.51
C PHE A 478 -16.14 2.32 26.81
N LYS A 479 -16.46 2.43 28.10
CA LYS A 479 -17.85 2.65 28.58
C LYS A 479 -18.47 3.97 28.11
N ASP A 480 -17.66 4.92 27.68
CA ASP A 480 -18.14 6.19 27.11
C ASP A 480 -18.58 6.05 25.62
N LEU A 481 -18.33 4.89 25.00
CA LEU A 481 -18.68 4.59 23.61
C LEU A 481 -19.55 3.32 23.51
N PRO A 482 -20.85 3.38 23.91
CA PRO A 482 -21.77 2.26 23.76
C PRO A 482 -21.94 1.89 22.27
N GLU A 483 -21.65 0.62 21.92
CA GLU A 483 -21.88 0.10 20.59
C GLU A 483 -23.36 -0.04 20.29
N VAL A 484 -23.73 0.26 19.07
CA VAL A 484 -25.07 0.01 18.54
C VAL A 484 -25.17 -1.39 17.93
N ASN A 485 -26.37 -1.90 17.79
CA ASN A 485 -26.65 -3.06 16.97
C ASN A 485 -27.03 -2.60 15.56
N GLU A 486 -26.07 -2.60 14.66
CA GLU A 486 -26.18 -2.09 13.29
C GLU A 486 -27.20 -2.87 12.43
N ARG A 487 -27.62 -4.06 12.90
CA ARG A 487 -28.67 -4.87 12.29
C ARG A 487 -30.05 -4.63 12.90
N ASN A 488 -30.15 -3.76 13.91
CA ASN A 488 -31.43 -3.37 14.47
C ASN A 488 -32.25 -2.56 13.46
N GLY A 489 -33.47 -3.01 13.14
CA GLY A 489 -34.28 -2.37 12.10
C GLY A 489 -34.65 -0.91 12.40
N ALA A 490 -34.89 -0.56 13.68
CA ALA A 490 -35.20 0.83 14.06
C ALA A 490 -33.97 1.74 13.93
N TRP A 491 -32.79 1.22 14.29
CA TRP A 491 -31.53 1.94 14.06
C TRP A 491 -31.26 2.11 12.55
N GLN A 492 -31.40 1.03 11.76
CA GLN A 492 -31.23 1.09 10.30
C GLN A 492 -32.20 2.09 9.65
N ASP A 493 -33.43 2.13 10.07
CA ASP A 493 -34.42 3.10 9.58
C ASP A 493 -34.00 4.52 9.89
N PHE A 494 -33.62 4.80 11.16
CA PHE A 494 -33.20 6.14 11.60
C PHE A 494 -31.88 6.59 10.95
N VAL A 495 -30.86 5.73 10.92
CA VAL A 495 -29.53 6.15 10.47
C VAL A 495 -29.38 6.02 8.95
N VAL A 496 -29.93 4.97 8.30
CA VAL A 496 -29.57 4.57 6.95
C VAL A 496 -30.74 4.63 5.96
N SER A 497 -31.82 3.83 6.18
CA SER A 497 -32.77 3.50 5.12
C SER A 497 -34.00 4.41 5.08
N GLY A 498 -34.42 4.96 6.21
CA GLY A 498 -35.57 5.85 6.29
C GLY A 498 -35.46 7.05 5.35
N GLU A 499 -36.57 7.66 5.00
CA GLU A 499 -36.58 8.80 4.07
C GLU A 499 -35.77 9.98 4.65
N ASP A 500 -35.95 10.28 5.94
CA ASP A 500 -35.23 11.35 6.65
C ASP A 500 -34.07 10.78 7.49
N SER A 501 -33.48 9.66 7.05
CA SER A 501 -32.34 9.05 7.75
C SER A 501 -31.13 9.98 7.79
N VAL A 502 -30.26 9.74 8.78
CA VAL A 502 -29.03 10.55 8.98
C VAL A 502 -28.22 10.64 7.69
N VAL A 503 -27.93 9.48 7.07
CA VAL A 503 -27.14 9.39 5.83
C VAL A 503 -27.73 10.24 4.72
N LYS A 504 -29.05 10.16 4.49
CA LYS A 504 -29.73 10.90 3.42
C LYS A 504 -29.89 12.40 3.73
N THR A 505 -30.15 12.74 4.98
CA THR A 505 -30.35 14.12 5.41
C THR A 505 -29.11 14.98 5.17
N TRP A 506 -27.91 14.48 5.52
CA TRP A 506 -26.68 15.23 5.31
C TRP A 506 -26.31 15.38 3.82
N LEU A 507 -26.59 14.37 2.99
CA LEU A 507 -26.45 14.49 1.53
C LEU A 507 -27.38 15.57 0.96
N ARG A 508 -28.64 15.62 1.40
CA ARG A 508 -29.59 16.67 1.02
C ARG A 508 -29.18 18.07 1.49
N ARG A 509 -28.46 18.16 2.62
CA ARG A 509 -27.88 19.43 3.11
C ARG A 509 -26.63 19.86 2.33
N GLY A 510 -26.10 19.01 1.44
CA GLY A 510 -25.03 19.37 0.51
C GLY A 510 -23.76 18.56 0.62
N ALA A 511 -23.67 17.63 1.56
CA ALA A 511 -22.57 16.66 1.57
C ALA A 511 -22.48 15.92 0.22
N SER A 512 -21.28 15.59 -0.23
CA SER A 512 -21.04 14.95 -1.52
C SER A 512 -20.52 13.52 -1.38
N GLY A 513 -20.47 12.97 -0.18
CA GLY A 513 -20.04 11.60 0.10
C GLY A 513 -19.83 11.36 1.59
N TRP A 514 -19.54 10.12 1.93
CA TRP A 514 -19.29 9.65 3.29
C TRP A 514 -17.96 8.91 3.41
N ARG A 515 -17.19 9.22 4.43
CA ARG A 515 -16.16 8.33 4.98
C ARG A 515 -16.79 7.60 6.16
N LEU A 516 -16.67 6.29 6.23
CA LEU A 516 -17.20 5.46 7.31
C LEU A 516 -16.10 5.11 8.30
N ASP A 517 -16.30 5.55 9.53
CA ASP A 517 -15.42 5.24 10.65
C ASP A 517 -15.44 3.75 10.96
N VAL A 518 -14.27 3.19 11.30
CA VAL A 518 -14.06 1.77 11.63
C VAL A 518 -14.91 0.81 10.77
N ALA A 519 -14.81 0.96 9.43
CA ALA A 519 -15.58 0.14 8.50
C ALA A 519 -15.37 -1.38 8.72
N ASP A 520 -14.23 -1.77 9.29
CA ASP A 520 -13.95 -3.15 9.70
C ASP A 520 -14.91 -3.69 10.77
N GLU A 521 -15.54 -2.84 11.55
CA GLU A 521 -16.48 -3.22 12.61
C GLU A 521 -17.94 -3.19 12.17
N LEU A 522 -18.22 -2.56 11.02
CA LEU A 522 -19.56 -2.57 10.44
C LEU A 522 -19.79 -3.87 9.64
N PRO A 523 -20.93 -4.57 9.82
CA PRO A 523 -21.27 -5.75 9.00
C PRO A 523 -21.37 -5.42 7.51
N ASP A 524 -21.02 -6.36 6.62
CA ASP A 524 -21.04 -6.17 5.16
C ASP A 524 -22.44 -5.81 4.63
N ASP A 525 -23.49 -6.41 5.20
CA ASP A 525 -24.89 -6.10 4.88
C ASP A 525 -25.26 -4.67 5.27
N THR A 526 -24.77 -4.17 6.41
CA THR A 526 -24.95 -2.78 6.83
C THR A 526 -24.19 -1.81 5.92
N LEU A 527 -22.95 -2.12 5.55
CA LEU A 527 -22.17 -1.32 4.59
C LEU A 527 -22.88 -1.24 3.23
N ALA A 528 -23.40 -2.37 2.74
CA ALA A 528 -24.15 -2.42 1.48
C ALA A 528 -25.45 -1.58 1.57
N LEU A 529 -26.15 -1.61 2.70
CA LEU A 529 -27.35 -0.79 2.95
C LEU A 529 -27.00 0.70 2.95
N ILE A 530 -25.91 1.10 3.64
CA ILE A 530 -25.42 2.48 3.64
C ILE A 530 -25.11 2.94 2.22
N ARG A 531 -24.34 2.15 1.45
CA ARG A 531 -24.01 2.49 0.06
C ARG A 531 -25.27 2.65 -0.79
N SER A 532 -26.22 1.74 -0.66
CA SER A 532 -27.50 1.81 -1.37
C SER A 532 -28.29 3.08 -1.02
N ALA A 533 -28.35 3.45 0.26
CA ALA A 533 -28.99 4.67 0.72
C ALA A 533 -28.31 5.93 0.17
N VAL A 534 -26.96 5.97 0.18
CA VAL A 534 -26.19 7.06 -0.41
C VAL A 534 -26.48 7.22 -1.90
N LYS A 535 -26.39 6.11 -2.66
CA LYS A 535 -26.63 6.12 -4.12
C LYS A 535 -28.06 6.43 -4.50
N SER A 536 -29.02 6.21 -3.61
CA SER A 536 -30.44 6.57 -3.82
C SER A 536 -30.68 8.07 -3.79
N VAL A 537 -29.84 8.84 -3.09
CA VAL A 537 -29.91 10.31 -3.01
C VAL A 537 -29.03 10.94 -4.09
N ASP A 538 -27.80 10.51 -4.19
CA ASP A 538 -26.82 11.00 -5.18
C ASP A 538 -25.97 9.82 -5.68
N PRO A 539 -26.19 9.34 -6.92
CA PRO A 539 -25.39 8.27 -7.52
C PRO A 539 -23.89 8.61 -7.61
N ASP A 540 -23.56 9.91 -7.64
CA ASP A 540 -22.18 10.43 -7.70
C ASP A 540 -21.55 10.64 -6.31
N ALA A 541 -22.24 10.33 -5.21
CA ALA A 541 -21.67 10.41 -3.87
C ALA A 541 -20.86 9.14 -3.55
N PRO A 542 -19.52 9.22 -3.31
CA PRO A 542 -18.71 8.07 -2.92
C PRO A 542 -18.93 7.68 -1.46
N VAL A 543 -18.75 6.38 -1.20
CA VAL A 543 -18.64 5.80 0.14
C VAL A 543 -17.22 5.28 0.32
N LEU A 544 -16.46 5.92 1.18
CA LEU A 544 -15.08 5.60 1.53
C LEU A 544 -15.06 4.92 2.90
N GLY A 545 -14.42 3.77 3.03
CA GLY A 545 -14.28 3.06 4.30
C GLY A 545 -12.91 3.23 4.93
N GLU A 546 -12.86 3.28 6.26
CA GLU A 546 -11.61 3.12 6.99
C GLU A 546 -11.28 1.63 7.07
N VAL A 547 -10.23 1.22 6.34
CA VAL A 547 -9.66 -0.13 6.35
C VAL A 547 -8.14 0.00 6.37
N TRP A 548 -7.49 -0.64 7.33
CA TRP A 548 -6.04 -0.46 7.56
C TRP A 548 -5.16 -1.40 6.75
N GLU A 549 -5.72 -2.49 6.25
CA GLU A 549 -5.00 -3.52 5.50
C GLU A 549 -5.47 -3.59 4.04
N ASP A 550 -5.04 -4.63 3.32
CA ASP A 550 -5.50 -4.91 1.95
C ASP A 550 -6.99 -5.27 1.94
N ALA A 551 -7.82 -4.34 1.47
CA ALA A 551 -9.28 -4.46 1.49
C ALA A 551 -9.84 -5.59 0.61
N VAL A 552 -9.05 -6.13 -0.33
CA VAL A 552 -9.48 -7.24 -1.21
C VAL A 552 -9.48 -8.57 -0.46
N ILE A 553 -8.55 -8.74 0.48
CA ILE A 553 -8.36 -10.02 1.20
C ILE A 553 -8.54 -9.89 2.71
N LYS A 554 -9.00 -8.73 3.19
CA LYS A 554 -9.25 -8.51 4.62
C LYS A 554 -10.20 -9.59 5.17
N GLU A 555 -9.80 -10.18 6.28
CA GLU A 555 -10.63 -11.10 7.07
C GLU A 555 -10.93 -10.48 8.43
N SER A 556 -12.20 -10.47 8.81
CA SER A 556 -12.67 -10.11 10.14
C SER A 556 -14.00 -10.81 10.44
N TYR A 557 -14.37 -10.94 11.70
CA TYR A 557 -15.61 -11.62 12.15
C TYR A 557 -15.76 -13.05 11.59
N GLY A 558 -14.66 -13.76 11.38
CA GLY A 558 -14.64 -15.16 10.94
C GLY A 558 -14.86 -15.39 9.44
N GLY A 559 -14.77 -14.33 8.62
CA GLY A 559 -14.90 -14.42 7.15
C GLY A 559 -14.15 -13.32 6.41
N ARG A 560 -14.05 -13.52 5.10
CA ARG A 560 -13.51 -12.52 4.18
C ARG A 560 -14.52 -11.42 3.96
N ARG A 561 -14.04 -10.17 3.95
CA ARG A 561 -14.88 -8.99 3.78
C ARG A 561 -15.07 -8.64 2.29
N ASN A 562 -16.23 -8.07 1.98
CA ASN A 562 -16.66 -7.77 0.60
C ASN A 562 -16.37 -6.33 0.16
N TYR A 563 -15.41 -5.65 0.79
CA TYR A 563 -15.15 -4.22 0.59
C TYR A 563 -14.89 -3.84 -0.87
N ALA A 564 -14.06 -4.63 -1.56
CA ALA A 564 -13.61 -4.34 -2.92
C ALA A 564 -14.46 -4.99 -4.03
N LEU A 565 -15.53 -5.71 -3.69
CA LEU A 565 -16.30 -6.47 -4.68
C LEU A 565 -17.41 -5.66 -5.36
N GLY A 566 -17.60 -4.38 -4.97
CA GLY A 566 -18.57 -3.47 -5.59
C GLY A 566 -19.92 -3.41 -4.89
N TYR A 567 -20.09 -4.05 -3.72
CA TYR A 567 -21.35 -4.04 -2.96
C TYR A 567 -21.41 -2.94 -1.91
N SER A 568 -20.30 -2.69 -1.18
CA SER A 568 -20.31 -1.97 0.09
C SER A 568 -19.54 -0.64 0.05
N LEU A 569 -18.38 -0.59 -0.58
CA LEU A 569 -17.54 0.61 -0.61
C LEU A 569 -17.16 0.99 -2.04
N ASP A 570 -16.99 2.29 -2.27
CA ASP A 570 -16.43 2.84 -3.52
C ASP A 570 -14.90 3.03 -3.40
N SER A 571 -14.40 3.20 -2.18
CA SER A 571 -13.00 3.49 -1.87
C SER A 571 -12.66 3.05 -0.45
N VAL A 572 -11.37 2.94 -0.17
CA VAL A 572 -10.82 2.77 1.18
C VAL A 572 -9.63 3.69 1.42
N MET A 573 -9.34 3.96 2.71
CA MET A 573 -8.14 4.69 3.14
C MET A 573 -6.92 3.79 2.90
N ASN A 574 -6.00 4.19 2.02
CA ASN A 574 -4.87 3.37 1.57
C ASN A 574 -3.68 3.45 2.55
N TYR A 575 -3.90 2.98 3.80
CA TYR A 575 -2.83 2.86 4.79
C TYR A 575 -1.67 1.95 4.34
N PRO A 576 -1.90 0.86 3.57
CA PRO A 576 -0.81 0.06 3.00
C PRO A 576 0.14 0.88 2.12
N PHE A 577 -0.37 1.84 1.33
CA PHE A 577 0.48 2.74 0.55
C PHE A 577 1.35 3.62 1.45
N ARG A 578 0.78 4.21 2.52
CA ARG A 578 1.55 5.00 3.49
C ARG A 578 2.70 4.18 4.09
N ALA A 579 2.41 2.96 4.51
CA ALA A 579 3.42 2.06 5.08
C ALA A 579 4.54 1.78 4.08
N ALA A 580 4.21 1.39 2.83
CA ALA A 580 5.18 1.09 1.78
C ALA A 580 6.02 2.32 1.39
N ALA A 581 5.42 3.52 1.31
CA ALA A 581 6.12 4.76 1.02
C ALA A 581 7.14 5.11 2.12
N LEU A 582 6.74 5.03 3.40
CA LEU A 582 7.63 5.24 4.53
C LEU A 582 8.75 4.20 4.59
N ASP A 583 8.44 2.92 4.36
CA ASP A 583 9.44 1.84 4.35
C ASP A 583 10.45 2.03 3.23
N PHE A 584 10.00 2.47 2.05
CA PHE A 584 10.90 2.83 0.96
C PHE A 584 11.81 3.98 1.35
N ILE A 585 11.28 5.09 1.83
CA ILE A 585 12.08 6.28 2.18
C ILE A 585 13.05 5.99 3.32
N HIS A 586 12.68 5.17 4.29
CA HIS A 586 13.55 4.74 5.39
C HIS A 586 14.49 3.58 5.04
N ARG A 587 14.55 3.15 3.76
CA ARG A 587 15.41 2.07 3.27
C ARG A 587 15.13 0.70 3.90
N ARG A 588 13.91 0.45 4.41
CA ARG A 588 13.48 -0.87 4.89
C ARG A 588 13.10 -1.80 3.73
N ILE A 589 12.61 -1.22 2.64
CA ILE A 589 12.39 -1.91 1.36
C ILE A 589 13.09 -1.12 0.24
N ASP A 590 13.37 -1.77 -0.87
CA ASP A 590 13.93 -1.13 -2.06
C ASP A 590 12.85 -0.77 -3.10
N ALA A 591 13.29 -0.13 -4.21
CA ALA A 591 12.37 0.30 -5.26
C ALA A 591 11.71 -0.88 -6.00
N PHE A 592 12.34 -2.07 -6.02
CA PHE A 592 11.74 -3.25 -6.63
C PHE A 592 10.57 -3.77 -5.78
N VAL A 593 10.74 -3.84 -4.46
CA VAL A 593 9.68 -4.24 -3.53
C VAL A 593 8.53 -3.22 -3.56
N LEU A 594 8.83 -1.91 -3.58
CA LEU A 594 7.80 -0.87 -3.71
C LEU A 594 7.06 -0.99 -5.06
N ARG A 595 7.78 -1.19 -6.16
CA ARG A 595 7.19 -1.43 -7.49
C ARG A 595 6.22 -2.61 -7.45
N ASP A 596 6.64 -3.74 -6.88
CA ASP A 596 5.83 -4.96 -6.82
C ASP A 596 4.60 -4.79 -5.94
N PHE A 597 4.69 -4.02 -4.85
CA PHE A 597 3.55 -3.60 -4.05
C PHE A 597 2.54 -2.78 -4.88
N LEU A 598 3.01 -1.77 -5.64
CA LEU A 598 2.15 -0.92 -6.47
C LEU A 598 1.48 -1.73 -7.59
N ILE A 599 2.22 -2.64 -8.24
CA ILE A 599 1.66 -3.58 -9.22
C ILE A 599 0.62 -4.50 -8.56
N SER A 600 0.88 -4.99 -7.33
CA SER A 600 -0.08 -5.82 -6.60
C SER A 600 -1.41 -5.09 -6.36
N GLN A 601 -1.37 -3.84 -5.96
CA GLN A 601 -2.60 -3.04 -5.83
C GLN A 601 -3.32 -2.88 -7.18
N GLN A 602 -2.58 -2.54 -8.25
CA GLN A 602 -3.14 -2.38 -9.59
C GLN A 602 -3.82 -3.66 -10.11
N MET A 603 -3.24 -4.82 -9.83
CA MET A 603 -3.75 -6.10 -10.31
C MET A 603 -4.92 -6.65 -9.48
N ASN A 604 -4.96 -6.35 -8.18
CA ASN A 604 -5.89 -7.02 -7.27
C ASN A 604 -7.12 -6.17 -6.94
N TYR A 605 -7.01 -4.83 -6.96
CA TYR A 605 -8.19 -3.98 -6.78
C TYR A 605 -8.97 -3.84 -8.09
N PRO A 606 -10.32 -3.85 -8.06
CA PRO A 606 -11.13 -3.41 -9.20
C PRO A 606 -10.70 -2.02 -9.66
N ALA A 607 -10.55 -1.81 -10.97
CA ALA A 607 -10.10 -0.53 -11.50
C ALA A 607 -10.91 0.68 -10.98
N PRO A 608 -12.27 0.64 -10.88
CA PRO A 608 -13.03 1.74 -10.30
C PRO A 608 -12.59 2.09 -8.88
N MET A 609 -12.35 1.09 -8.02
CA MET A 609 -11.87 1.31 -6.65
C MET A 609 -10.40 1.73 -6.63
N TYR A 610 -9.53 1.10 -7.41
CA TYR A 610 -8.09 1.40 -7.47
C TYR A 610 -7.81 2.87 -7.77
N TYR A 611 -8.52 3.43 -8.75
CA TYR A 611 -8.42 4.85 -9.10
C TYR A 611 -9.15 5.78 -8.11
N SER A 612 -9.87 5.22 -7.17
CA SER A 612 -10.57 5.94 -6.09
C SER A 612 -9.93 5.77 -4.72
N LEU A 613 -8.87 4.94 -4.56
CA LEU A 613 -8.19 4.74 -3.28
C LEU A 613 -7.72 6.08 -2.70
N MET A 614 -8.04 6.35 -1.43
CA MET A 614 -7.54 7.52 -0.72
C MET A 614 -6.06 7.30 -0.37
N ASN A 615 -5.17 7.78 -1.23
CA ASN A 615 -3.72 7.68 -1.03
C ASN A 615 -3.28 8.74 -0.01
N LEU A 616 -3.06 8.33 1.22
CA LEU A 616 -2.71 9.21 2.35
C LEU A 616 -1.24 9.07 2.75
N LEU A 617 -0.66 10.14 3.29
CA LEU A 617 0.64 10.14 3.96
C LEU A 617 0.51 10.44 5.47
N GLY A 618 -0.53 11.16 5.87
CA GLY A 618 -0.89 11.46 7.24
C GLY A 618 -2.40 11.50 7.44
N THR A 619 -2.86 11.25 8.67
CA THR A 619 -4.25 11.41 9.12
C THR A 619 -4.27 11.86 10.59
N HIS A 620 -5.46 12.10 11.13
CA HIS A 620 -5.67 12.37 12.54
C HIS A 620 -5.35 11.19 13.49
N ASP A 621 -5.12 9.96 12.93
CA ASP A 621 -4.78 8.73 13.68
C ASP A 621 -3.33 8.31 13.55
N THR A 622 -2.54 9.03 12.75
CA THR A 622 -1.14 8.71 12.52
C THR A 622 -0.22 9.85 12.94
N ASP A 623 1.06 9.54 13.13
CA ASP A 623 2.06 10.62 13.20
C ASP A 623 2.01 11.46 11.93
N ARG A 624 2.17 12.79 12.06
CA ARG A 624 2.30 13.68 10.91
C ARG A 624 3.47 13.25 10.04
N ILE A 625 3.34 13.40 8.74
CA ILE A 625 4.33 12.90 7.79
C ILE A 625 5.74 13.47 8.06
N ARG A 626 5.88 14.77 8.37
CA ARG A 626 7.15 15.39 8.72
C ARG A 626 7.81 14.69 9.92
N THR A 627 7.03 14.38 10.95
CA THR A 627 7.48 13.67 12.15
C THR A 627 7.91 12.24 11.82
N ALA A 628 7.10 11.50 11.09
CA ALA A 628 7.39 10.13 10.66
C ALA A 628 8.67 10.03 9.81
N LEU A 629 9.00 11.08 9.06
CA LEU A 629 10.19 11.15 8.19
C LEU A 629 11.44 11.71 8.90
N ALA A 630 11.28 12.43 10.02
CA ALA A 630 12.38 12.98 10.79
C ALA A 630 13.13 11.92 11.61
N THR A 631 12.47 10.81 11.93
CA THR A 631 13.09 9.72 12.71
C THR A 631 12.77 8.35 12.11
N SER A 632 13.74 7.44 12.20
CA SER A 632 13.54 6.01 11.91
C SER A 632 13.15 5.22 13.16
N THR A 633 13.23 5.84 14.35
CA THR A 633 12.89 5.21 15.61
C THR A 633 11.37 5.12 15.76
N THR A 634 10.88 3.97 16.21
CA THR A 634 9.45 3.79 16.48
C THR A 634 9.04 4.69 17.65
N ILE A 635 8.17 5.66 17.36
CA ILE A 635 7.57 6.55 18.38
C ILE A 635 6.48 5.78 19.16
N ARG A 636 5.95 4.70 18.56
CA ARG A 636 4.93 3.85 19.15
C ARG A 636 5.42 3.23 20.47
N GLY A 637 4.69 3.51 21.56
CA GLY A 637 5.06 3.04 22.91
C GLY A 637 5.83 4.05 23.77
N MET A 638 6.15 5.24 23.24
CA MET A 638 6.64 6.36 24.07
C MET A 638 5.52 6.86 24.99
N SER A 639 5.89 7.30 26.21
CA SER A 639 4.92 7.99 27.07
C SER A 639 4.45 9.30 26.43
N ARG A 640 3.26 9.80 26.78
CA ARG A 640 2.78 11.11 26.29
C ARG A 640 3.70 12.26 26.69
N GLU A 641 4.32 12.20 27.86
CA GLU A 641 5.35 13.15 28.31
C GLU A 641 6.58 13.15 27.41
N ASP A 642 7.05 11.97 27.02
CA ASP A 642 8.19 11.85 26.11
C ASP A 642 7.84 12.31 24.70
N GLN A 643 6.64 11.98 24.22
CA GLN A 643 6.11 12.47 22.94
C GLN A 643 6.03 14.02 22.91
N LEU A 644 5.56 14.64 23.98
CA LEU A 644 5.50 16.10 24.11
C LEU A 644 6.91 16.75 24.10
N ARG A 645 7.90 16.06 24.64
CA ARG A 645 9.30 16.53 24.69
C ARG A 645 10.09 16.25 23.43
N LEU A 646 9.55 15.43 22.53
CA LEU A 646 10.22 15.09 21.28
C LEU A 646 10.49 16.36 20.48
N ARG A 647 11.76 16.58 20.16
CA ARG A 647 12.21 17.69 19.31
C ARG A 647 13.21 17.14 18.32
N PHE A 648 13.19 17.68 17.13
CA PHE A 648 14.12 17.35 16.07
C PHE A 648 15.07 18.53 15.88
N ASP A 649 16.33 18.24 15.64
CA ASP A 649 17.30 19.27 15.23
C ASP A 649 17.05 19.71 13.77
N ASP A 650 17.69 20.82 13.39
CA ASP A 650 17.53 21.41 12.07
C ASP A 650 17.99 20.48 10.94
N GLU A 651 18.95 19.59 11.19
CA GLU A 651 19.43 18.62 10.20
C GLU A 651 18.38 17.54 9.94
N SER A 652 17.81 16.98 11.00
CA SER A 652 16.70 16.00 10.92
C SER A 652 15.48 16.60 10.22
N LEU A 653 15.12 17.86 10.50
CA LEU A 653 13.99 18.53 9.85
C LEU A 653 14.27 18.83 8.37
N ARG A 654 15.50 19.24 8.00
CA ARG A 654 15.90 19.40 6.59
C ARG A 654 15.85 18.07 5.82
N LEU A 655 16.32 16.99 6.44
CA LEU A 655 16.23 15.65 5.83
C LEU A 655 14.78 15.21 5.69
N ALA A 656 13.94 15.45 6.72
CA ALA A 656 12.51 15.14 6.66
C ALA A 656 11.82 15.91 5.54
N LEU A 657 12.11 17.20 5.34
CA LEU A 657 11.58 17.98 4.21
C LEU A 657 11.95 17.37 2.85
N ARG A 658 13.22 16.99 2.66
CA ARG A 658 13.63 16.32 1.41
C ARG A 658 12.87 15.00 1.19
N ARG A 659 12.72 14.19 2.24
CA ARG A 659 11.96 12.93 2.20
C ARG A 659 10.47 13.14 1.92
N GLU A 660 9.88 14.18 2.52
CA GLU A 660 8.47 14.52 2.33
C GLU A 660 8.17 14.94 0.88
N LYS A 661 9.08 15.67 0.24
CA LYS A 661 8.98 15.99 -1.19
C LYS A 661 8.97 14.73 -2.08
N LEU A 662 9.79 13.71 -1.75
CA LEU A 662 9.76 12.45 -2.46
C LEU A 662 8.41 11.75 -2.28
N CYS A 663 7.90 11.70 -1.04
CA CYS A 663 6.60 11.11 -0.72
C CYS A 663 5.44 11.84 -1.44
N ALA A 664 5.46 13.19 -1.47
CA ALA A 664 4.44 13.98 -2.15
C ALA A 664 4.39 13.70 -3.66
N VAL A 665 5.56 13.68 -4.33
CA VAL A 665 5.63 13.34 -5.76
C VAL A 665 5.14 11.90 -6.01
N LEU A 666 5.53 10.93 -5.17
CA LEU A 666 5.07 9.55 -5.28
C LEU A 666 3.54 9.46 -5.12
N GLN A 667 2.97 10.13 -4.11
CA GLN A 667 1.53 10.16 -3.82
C GLN A 667 0.72 10.68 -5.02
N PHE A 668 1.21 11.72 -5.70
CA PHE A 668 0.54 12.31 -6.86
C PHE A 668 0.82 11.58 -8.18
N ALA A 669 1.87 10.78 -8.25
CA ALA A 669 2.23 10.02 -9.45
C ALA A 669 1.41 8.73 -9.60
N ILE A 670 1.00 8.08 -8.51
CA ILE A 670 0.25 6.82 -8.57
C ILE A 670 -1.25 7.05 -8.82
N PRO A 671 -1.98 6.06 -9.40
CA PRO A 671 -3.45 6.10 -9.46
C PRO A 671 -4.09 6.18 -8.06
N GLY A 672 -5.26 6.78 -7.98
CA GLY A 672 -6.01 7.02 -6.73
C GLY A 672 -6.18 8.50 -6.44
N VAL A 673 -6.72 8.84 -5.30
CA VAL A 673 -7.02 10.19 -4.82
C VAL A 673 -5.96 10.59 -3.79
N PRO A 674 -4.99 11.46 -4.13
CA PRO A 674 -4.03 11.97 -3.16
C PRO A 674 -4.77 12.75 -2.06
N SER A 675 -4.46 12.43 -0.79
CA SER A 675 -5.08 13.07 0.37
C SER A 675 -4.03 13.75 1.23
N ILE A 676 -4.20 15.03 1.47
CA ILE A 676 -3.36 15.87 2.31
C ILE A 676 -4.04 16.03 3.67
N TYR A 677 -3.38 15.70 4.76
CA TYR A 677 -3.86 16.02 6.09
C TYR A 677 -3.52 17.46 6.44
N TYR A 678 -4.47 18.24 6.96
CA TYR A 678 -4.30 19.67 7.18
C TYR A 678 -2.97 20.02 7.86
N GLY A 679 -2.24 20.96 7.28
CA GLY A 679 -0.94 21.41 7.78
C GLY A 679 0.26 20.52 7.41
N ASP A 680 0.06 19.36 6.77
CA ASP A 680 1.18 18.59 6.24
C ASP A 680 1.85 19.35 5.10
N GLU A 681 1.08 20.06 4.25
CA GLU A 681 1.60 20.96 3.20
C GLU A 681 2.36 22.18 3.77
N GLN A 682 2.22 22.44 5.06
CA GLN A 682 2.93 23.50 5.80
C GLN A 682 4.10 22.95 6.64
N GLY A 683 4.33 21.62 6.54
CA GLY A 683 5.41 20.96 7.28
C GLY A 683 5.19 20.86 8.79
N MET A 684 3.95 20.85 9.25
CA MET A 684 3.64 20.69 10.67
C MET A 684 4.14 19.35 11.20
N CYS A 685 4.70 19.38 12.42
CA CYS A 685 5.12 18.20 13.16
C CYS A 685 4.08 17.82 14.21
N GLY A 686 4.04 16.55 14.58
CA GLY A 686 3.21 16.00 15.67
C GLY A 686 3.27 14.48 15.66
N VAL A 687 3.46 13.90 16.83
CA VAL A 687 3.29 12.45 17.04
C VAL A 687 1.82 12.14 17.26
N GLY A 688 1.42 10.90 17.24
CA GLY A 688 0.01 10.48 17.34
C GLY A 688 -0.88 11.27 18.32
N ASP A 689 -2.15 10.93 18.38
CA ASP A 689 -3.16 11.59 19.22
C ASP A 689 -2.67 11.87 20.67
N PRO A 690 -2.80 13.11 21.19
CA PRO A 690 -3.43 14.29 20.60
C PRO A 690 -2.45 15.23 19.85
N PHE A 691 -1.16 14.93 19.79
CA PHE A 691 -0.12 15.87 19.34
C PHE A 691 -0.06 16.02 17.80
N ASN A 692 -0.64 15.11 17.04
CA ASN A 692 -0.81 15.24 15.58
C ASN A 692 -1.98 16.18 15.20
N ARG A 693 -2.81 16.59 16.20
CA ARG A 693 -4.02 17.42 16.06
C ARG A 693 -3.83 18.83 16.56
N LEU A 694 -2.64 19.41 16.34
CA LEU A 694 -2.35 20.81 16.72
C LEU A 694 -3.09 21.79 15.81
N PRO A 695 -3.37 23.03 16.28
CA PRO A 695 -3.95 24.07 15.44
C PRO A 695 -3.13 24.35 14.18
N PHE A 696 -3.81 24.56 13.06
CA PHE A 696 -3.20 24.87 11.76
C PHE A 696 -2.31 26.12 11.86
N ARG A 697 -1.13 26.01 11.26
CA ARG A 697 -0.16 27.10 11.16
C ARG A 697 0.46 27.13 9.77
N GLU A 698 0.51 28.30 9.18
CA GLU A 698 1.29 28.53 7.98
C GLU A 698 2.78 28.46 8.32
N GLY A 699 3.60 27.88 7.42
CA GLY A 699 5.02 27.66 7.71
C GLY A 699 5.89 27.46 6.46
N ASP A 700 5.87 26.26 5.86
CA ASP A 700 6.81 25.88 4.78
C ASP A 700 6.26 26.24 3.39
N ASN A 701 6.55 27.44 2.90
CA ASN A 701 6.11 27.88 1.59
C ASN A 701 6.64 27.01 0.43
N GLU A 702 7.86 26.46 0.55
CA GLU A 702 8.45 25.61 -0.50
C GLU A 702 7.65 24.30 -0.66
N LEU A 703 7.23 23.72 0.45
CA LEU A 703 6.42 22.50 0.46
C LEU A 703 4.99 22.77 -0.02
N HIS A 704 4.39 23.86 0.46
CA HIS A 704 3.08 24.33 -0.01
C HIS A 704 3.06 24.50 -1.53
N ASP A 705 4.06 25.19 -2.09
CA ASP A 705 4.17 25.43 -3.53
C ASP A 705 4.31 24.10 -4.31
N LEU A 706 5.05 23.14 -3.78
CA LEU A 706 5.17 21.81 -4.38
C LEU A 706 3.80 21.10 -4.43
N TYR A 707 3.06 21.07 -3.32
CA TYR A 707 1.73 20.44 -3.29
C TYR A 707 0.77 21.15 -4.26
N ALA A 708 0.77 22.49 -4.29
CA ALA A 708 -0.02 23.26 -5.23
C ALA A 708 0.35 22.95 -6.70
N GLN A 709 1.64 22.86 -7.01
CA GLN A 709 2.12 22.49 -8.35
C GLN A 709 1.64 21.09 -8.75
N LEU A 710 1.80 20.09 -7.86
CA LEU A 710 1.39 18.72 -8.11
C LEU A 710 -0.13 18.60 -8.30
N ALA A 711 -0.92 19.27 -7.46
CA ALA A 711 -2.37 19.28 -7.55
C ALA A 711 -2.87 19.92 -8.86
N ASN A 712 -2.32 21.09 -9.22
CA ASN A 712 -2.66 21.78 -10.46
C ASN A 712 -2.22 20.97 -11.70
N MET A 713 -1.03 20.34 -11.67
CA MET A 713 -0.56 19.46 -12.74
C MET A 713 -1.51 18.28 -12.93
N ARG A 714 -1.95 17.64 -11.84
CA ARG A 714 -2.92 16.53 -11.86
C ARG A 714 -4.26 16.99 -12.41
N GLY A 715 -4.77 18.14 -11.96
CA GLY A 715 -6.05 18.70 -12.41
C GLY A 715 -6.06 19.05 -13.90
N ALA A 716 -4.93 19.53 -14.43
CA ALA A 716 -4.79 19.91 -15.83
C ALA A 716 -4.53 18.73 -16.80
N ASN A 717 -4.09 17.57 -16.28
CA ASN A 717 -3.65 16.46 -17.13
C ASN A 717 -4.38 15.15 -16.77
N PRO A 718 -5.33 14.68 -17.60
CA PRO A 718 -6.04 13.43 -17.40
C PRO A 718 -5.11 12.21 -17.22
N ALA A 719 -3.96 12.20 -17.86
CA ALA A 719 -2.96 11.15 -17.70
C ALA A 719 -2.56 10.93 -16.23
N LEU A 720 -2.46 11.98 -15.41
CA LEU A 720 -2.09 11.89 -14.00
C LEU A 720 -3.26 11.52 -13.07
N SER A 721 -4.51 11.65 -13.51
CA SER A 721 -5.68 11.27 -12.72
C SER A 721 -6.26 9.91 -13.15
N THR A 722 -6.77 9.81 -14.36
CA THR A 722 -7.48 8.62 -14.89
C THR A 722 -6.73 7.90 -16.02
N GLY A 723 -5.51 8.32 -16.37
CA GLY A 723 -4.67 7.62 -17.34
C GLY A 723 -4.09 6.31 -16.81
N ASP A 724 -3.60 5.47 -17.72
CA ASP A 724 -2.92 4.22 -17.38
C ASP A 724 -1.62 4.45 -16.62
N ALA A 725 -1.16 3.42 -15.91
CA ALA A 725 0.06 3.46 -15.10
C ALA A 725 0.97 2.26 -15.36
N VAL A 726 2.28 2.51 -15.50
CA VAL A 726 3.32 1.48 -15.56
C VAL A 726 4.35 1.77 -14.47
N PHE A 727 4.65 0.76 -13.66
CA PHE A 727 5.60 0.86 -12.56
C PHE A 727 6.90 0.14 -12.91
N MET A 728 8.02 0.85 -12.81
CA MET A 728 9.35 0.33 -13.11
C MET A 728 10.32 0.70 -11.98
N ALA A 729 11.35 -0.08 -11.78
CA ALA A 729 12.45 0.24 -10.88
C ALA A 729 13.77 0.09 -11.66
N TYR A 730 14.63 1.11 -11.59
CA TYR A 730 15.92 1.07 -12.23
C TYR A 730 16.96 0.35 -11.36
N ASN A 731 16.95 0.65 -10.07
CA ASN A 731 17.79 0.01 -9.04
C ASN A 731 17.10 0.09 -7.67
N ALA A 732 17.80 -0.25 -6.60
CA ALA A 732 17.25 -0.24 -5.24
C ALA A 732 16.72 1.13 -4.78
N ASP A 733 17.18 2.22 -5.37
CA ASP A 733 16.89 3.60 -4.93
C ASP A 733 16.01 4.41 -5.90
N ILE A 734 15.83 3.95 -7.15
CA ILE A 734 15.10 4.69 -8.19
C ILE A 734 13.86 3.95 -8.62
N LEU A 735 12.70 4.52 -8.30
CA LEU A 735 11.38 4.12 -8.80
C LEU A 735 10.97 5.05 -9.94
N LEU A 736 10.38 4.48 -10.98
CA LEU A 736 9.82 5.18 -12.13
C LEU A 736 8.33 4.85 -12.24
N VAL A 737 7.50 5.88 -12.40
CA VAL A 737 6.05 5.74 -12.60
C VAL A 737 5.68 6.47 -13.90
N LEU A 738 5.34 5.70 -14.92
CA LEU A 738 4.82 6.25 -16.18
C LEU A 738 3.30 6.35 -16.11
N ARG A 739 2.75 7.51 -16.39
CA ARG A 739 1.31 7.78 -16.49
C ARG A 739 0.97 8.28 -17.88
N TYR A 740 -0.05 7.71 -18.54
CA TYR A 740 -0.36 8.12 -19.91
C TYR A 740 -1.83 7.98 -20.28
N VAL A 741 -2.25 8.75 -21.26
CA VAL A 741 -3.48 8.61 -22.04
C VAL A 741 -3.09 8.49 -23.51
N ARG A 742 -3.60 7.47 -24.20
CA ARG A 742 -3.43 7.25 -25.65
C ARG A 742 -4.77 7.00 -26.34
N GLY A 743 -4.82 7.31 -27.63
CA GLY A 743 -6.03 7.08 -28.42
C GLY A 743 -7.19 7.99 -28.07
N GLY A 744 -6.96 9.07 -27.31
CA GLY A 744 -7.99 10.05 -26.98
C GLY A 744 -8.98 9.61 -25.90
N VAL A 745 -8.68 8.54 -25.16
CA VAL A 745 -9.54 8.01 -24.09
C VAL A 745 -8.69 7.68 -22.85
N ASP A 746 -9.26 7.89 -21.65
CA ASP A 746 -8.65 7.48 -20.38
C ASP A 746 -8.90 5.99 -20.10
N HIS A 747 -8.38 5.50 -18.98
CA HIS A 747 -8.53 4.11 -18.54
C HIS A 747 -10.00 3.62 -18.49
N PHE A 748 -10.95 4.53 -18.33
CA PHE A 748 -12.39 4.24 -18.25
C PHE A 748 -13.14 4.43 -19.57
N GLY A 749 -12.41 4.69 -20.68
CA GLY A 749 -13.00 4.94 -21.99
C GLY A 749 -13.61 6.33 -22.14
N ALA A 750 -13.45 7.21 -21.16
CA ALA A 750 -13.90 8.59 -21.28
C ALA A 750 -12.95 9.41 -22.18
N SER A 751 -13.50 10.32 -22.99
CA SER A 751 -12.68 11.22 -23.84
C SER A 751 -11.68 12.01 -22.99
N ALA A 752 -10.40 11.92 -23.34
CA ALA A 752 -9.31 12.56 -22.62
C ALA A 752 -8.19 12.97 -23.57
N GLU A 753 -7.50 14.07 -23.23
CA GLU A 753 -6.34 14.54 -24.01
C GLU A 753 -5.17 13.55 -23.86
N ASN A 754 -4.54 13.21 -24.99
CA ASN A 754 -3.34 12.38 -24.99
C ASN A 754 -2.20 13.09 -24.28
N GLY A 755 -1.46 12.35 -23.50
CA GLY A 755 -0.28 12.82 -22.79
C GLY A 755 0.42 11.70 -22.05
N ALA A 756 1.72 11.86 -21.83
CA ALA A 756 2.51 10.92 -21.05
C ALA A 756 3.42 11.71 -20.10
N PHE A 757 3.54 11.18 -18.87
CA PHE A 757 4.33 11.76 -17.79
C PHE A 757 5.11 10.67 -17.08
N LEU A 758 6.39 10.93 -16.83
CA LEU A 758 7.26 10.05 -16.08
C LEU A 758 7.59 10.69 -14.73
N ALA A 759 7.17 10.08 -13.66
CA ALA A 759 7.66 10.40 -12.32
C ALA A 759 8.94 9.63 -12.05
N VAL A 760 10.00 10.36 -11.68
CA VAL A 760 11.31 9.81 -11.31
C VAL A 760 11.51 10.09 -9.83
N ILE A 761 11.52 9.04 -9.00
CA ILE A 761 11.70 9.13 -7.54
C ILE A 761 13.03 8.48 -7.19
N ASN A 762 14.00 9.27 -6.74
CA ASN A 762 15.34 8.83 -6.37
C ASN A 762 15.65 9.20 -4.92
N ARG A 763 15.82 8.21 -4.06
CA ARG A 763 16.25 8.38 -2.67
C ARG A 763 17.76 8.20 -2.47
N GLY A 764 18.53 8.01 -3.56
CA GLY A 764 19.95 7.74 -3.58
C GLY A 764 20.78 8.86 -4.20
N ALA A 765 22.00 8.55 -4.60
CA ALA A 765 22.89 9.46 -5.31
C ALA A 765 22.37 9.80 -6.71
N ALA A 766 22.86 10.91 -7.29
CA ALA A 766 22.55 11.27 -8.66
C ALA A 766 23.05 10.19 -9.64
N GLN A 767 22.17 9.74 -10.54
CA GLN A 767 22.49 8.67 -11.48
C GLN A 767 21.68 8.80 -12.79
N CYS A 768 22.31 8.53 -13.92
CA CYS A 768 21.57 8.32 -15.16
C CYS A 768 20.82 6.98 -15.08
N PHE A 769 19.57 6.97 -15.51
CA PHE A 769 18.79 5.75 -15.70
C PHE A 769 18.52 5.51 -17.17
N ASP A 770 18.38 4.24 -17.53
CA ASP A 770 18.01 3.78 -18.87
C ASP A 770 17.23 2.48 -18.69
N VAL A 771 15.91 2.54 -18.87
CA VAL A 771 14.98 1.44 -18.62
C VAL A 771 14.15 1.17 -19.86
N GLU A 772 14.07 -0.08 -20.26
CA GLU A 772 13.15 -0.51 -21.30
C GLU A 772 11.74 -0.61 -20.72
N CYS A 773 10.81 0.15 -21.30
CA CYS A 773 9.40 0.00 -20.97
C CYS A 773 8.90 -1.30 -21.60
N PRO A 774 8.07 -2.12 -20.90
CA PRO A 774 7.52 -3.32 -21.50
C PRO A 774 6.88 -3.03 -22.86
N GLU A 775 7.16 -3.89 -23.87
CA GLU A 775 6.77 -3.66 -25.27
C GLU A 775 5.29 -3.42 -25.47
N GLU A 776 4.45 -4.06 -24.67
CA GLU A 776 2.99 -3.91 -24.71
C GLU A 776 2.51 -2.48 -24.50
N TYR A 777 3.34 -1.62 -23.89
CA TYR A 777 3.02 -0.20 -23.67
C TYR A 777 3.58 0.74 -24.76
N ASP A 778 4.48 0.25 -25.64
CA ASP A 778 5.02 0.95 -26.81
C ASP A 778 5.62 2.35 -26.49
N PHE A 779 6.40 2.44 -25.41
CA PHE A 779 7.18 3.63 -25.06
C PHE A 779 8.69 3.47 -25.33
N GLY A 780 9.13 2.29 -25.74
CA GLY A 780 10.54 1.99 -25.98
C GLY A 780 11.39 2.19 -24.74
N ARG A 781 12.55 2.83 -24.90
CA ARG A 781 13.49 3.09 -23.80
C ARG A 781 13.23 4.46 -23.18
N LEU A 782 13.12 4.48 -21.86
CA LEU A 782 12.99 5.68 -21.04
C LEU A 782 14.34 5.95 -20.36
N SER A 783 14.95 7.09 -20.64
CA SER A 783 16.27 7.44 -20.09
C SER A 783 16.29 8.88 -19.57
N GLY A 784 17.18 9.16 -18.64
CA GLY A 784 17.32 10.50 -18.08
C GLY A 784 18.27 10.54 -16.87
N LEU A 785 18.35 11.73 -16.27
CA LEU A 785 19.08 11.95 -15.02
C LEU A 785 18.08 11.95 -13.84
N ALA A 786 18.30 11.06 -12.90
CA ALA A 786 17.72 11.10 -11.57
C ALA A 786 18.69 11.87 -10.65
N ASP A 787 18.33 13.10 -10.31
CA ASP A 787 19.14 13.93 -9.43
C ASP A 787 19.25 13.31 -8.03
N GLU A 788 20.28 13.66 -7.27
CA GLU A 788 20.50 13.15 -5.93
C GLU A 788 19.32 13.47 -4.99
N PHE A 789 18.76 12.44 -4.37
CA PHE A 789 17.69 12.53 -3.37
C PHE A 789 16.58 13.48 -3.81
N SER A 790 15.98 13.21 -4.94
CA SER A 790 14.99 14.07 -5.60
C SER A 790 13.84 13.30 -6.21
N ALA A 791 12.73 13.98 -6.39
CA ALA A 791 11.61 13.46 -7.17
C ALA A 791 11.02 14.55 -8.07
N LYS A 792 10.62 14.17 -9.29
CA LYS A 792 10.02 15.07 -10.27
C LYS A 792 9.08 14.31 -11.21
N ILE A 793 8.07 15.02 -11.73
CA ILE A 793 7.20 14.53 -12.80
C ILE A 793 7.56 15.32 -14.06
N ILE A 794 7.93 14.61 -15.11
CA ILE A 794 8.31 15.21 -16.41
C ILE A 794 7.37 14.71 -17.51
N LYS A 795 7.08 15.56 -18.48
CA LYS A 795 6.33 15.17 -19.68
C LYS A 795 7.27 14.42 -20.62
N VAL A 796 6.86 13.27 -21.16
CA VAL A 796 7.62 12.41 -22.08
C VAL A 796 6.93 12.27 -23.42
#